data_f9ef902eb9a98d561a7b333e82893925
#
_entry.id   f9ef902eb9a98d561a7b333e82893925
#
_cell.length_a   1.000
_cell.length_b   1.000
_cell.length_c   1.000
_cell.angle_alpha   90.00
_cell.angle_beta   90.00
_cell.angle_gamma   90.00
#
_symmetry.space_group_name_H-M   'P 1'
#
loop_
_entity.id
_entity.type
_entity.pdbx_description
1 polymer ?
#
loop_
_entity_poly.entity_id
_entity_poly.type
_entity_poly.pdbx_seq_one_letter_code
_entity_poly.pdbx_strand_id
1 'polypeptide(L)'
;LAILLAIAAAALHLVPQPAHVENVACSPRDSTIPQTVAAGFDPAARAELDERWRALRIGSLRTVANGEASIVVRRDESLTPQAYRLTVSGGHAAIESADAAGAFYAAMTLAQLPVRSGRRWQVPCVRIEDRPSLRWRVLSDDVSRGPLPTMAYFEERIRTIAAFKMNGYSPYMEHVFVSPTDPLPAPLDGITPAQLHALTAYAARFHVALIPDQQTFAHMHNTLRVERYASAAELPHGFLLAPNVPLSSEYLGRIITQELAAVGRPPFFHVSSDETATLGLGQTRAYVAQRGRSAVYAEHIVAMNRLIAPSGARIMLWDDGIQQDPAIMKLIPHSAVIVNWHYGALPTFEPYIATIARGGFEQMAAPGASNWNEIFPAVDTAMINERRFIDEAKQARLLGIFQTVWHDDGETLYEATWYPVLYAAAAAWQSNDVSPERFAADFPSAFFGVDDAGYSSDVNALGGVLRRLEPPELYEQTDSLFWADAFNAGVAATMAKVDLRAVRLEAESVEERRYFSEPPLHANAAFVMFLAARRYDALARKFQIASEVRAMYADALSHAHDDRETTLRDLRWCRYWMWELRDAYEELAPLYARAWRYESRDGHLASNLERYHLAAQQAIERADAFERATQEYLHSTTLPPLDVVLNRANP
;
A
#
# COMPACT_ATOMS: atom_id res chain seq x y z
N LEU A 1 -6.62 -19.43 -53.60
CA LEU A 1 -7.17 -18.31 -52.79
C LEU A 1 -6.74 -18.58 -51.35
N ALA A 2 -5.57 -18.05 -50.96
CA ALA A 2 -5.09 -18.07 -49.59
C ALA A 2 -5.94 -17.05 -48.79
N ILE A 3 -6.79 -17.53 -47.91
CA ILE A 3 -7.44 -16.71 -46.89
C ILE A 3 -6.32 -16.34 -45.92
N LEU A 4 -5.79 -15.13 -46.06
CA LEU A 4 -5.06 -14.43 -45.00
C LEU A 4 -6.08 -14.16 -43.89
N LEU A 5 -6.20 -15.09 -42.95
CA LEU A 5 -6.77 -14.79 -41.64
C LEU A 5 -5.77 -13.83 -40.96
N ALA A 6 -5.99 -12.53 -41.17
CA ALA A 6 -5.43 -11.54 -40.25
C ALA A 6 -5.89 -11.95 -38.85
N ILE A 7 -4.96 -12.37 -37.99
CA ILE A 7 -5.22 -12.45 -36.56
C ILE A 7 -5.69 -11.04 -36.20
N ALA A 8 -6.99 -10.90 -35.91
CA ALA A 8 -7.50 -9.66 -35.38
C ALA A 8 -6.54 -9.25 -34.26
N ALA A 9 -6.07 -8.00 -34.28
CA ALA A 9 -5.12 -7.51 -33.29
C ALA A 9 -5.71 -7.77 -31.93
N ALA A 10 -5.29 -8.84 -31.27
CA ALA A 10 -5.68 -9.10 -29.89
C ALA A 10 -5.21 -7.88 -29.10
N ALA A 11 -6.09 -7.30 -28.32
CA ALA A 11 -5.71 -6.18 -27.46
C ALA A 11 -4.55 -6.64 -26.57
N LEU A 12 -3.44 -5.91 -26.61
CA LEU A 12 -2.29 -6.19 -25.75
C LEU A 12 -2.61 -5.68 -24.35
N HIS A 13 -2.63 -6.58 -23.39
CA HIS A 13 -2.86 -6.25 -21.98
C HIS A 13 -1.52 -6.00 -21.28
N LEU A 14 -0.97 -4.80 -21.48
CA LEU A 14 0.33 -4.39 -20.94
C LEU A 14 0.17 -3.32 -19.87
N VAL A 15 0.86 -3.46 -18.75
CA VAL A 15 0.96 -2.46 -17.68
C VAL A 15 2.43 -2.27 -17.33
N PRO A 16 3.00 -1.06 -17.48
CA PRO A 16 2.46 0.11 -18.21
C PRO A 16 2.29 -0.13 -19.70
N GLN A 17 1.35 0.59 -20.33
CA GLN A 17 1.24 0.61 -21.79
C GLN A 17 2.47 1.31 -22.39
N PRO A 18 3.12 0.73 -23.44
CA PRO A 18 4.23 1.38 -24.10
C PRO A 18 3.83 2.66 -24.85
N ALA A 19 4.79 3.57 -25.02
CA ALA A 19 4.55 4.85 -25.70
C ALA A 19 4.13 4.65 -27.16
N HIS A 20 4.68 3.64 -27.84
CA HIS A 20 4.33 3.29 -29.22
C HIS A 20 4.36 1.79 -29.44
N VAL A 21 3.32 1.26 -30.08
CA VAL A 21 3.19 -0.14 -30.47
C VAL A 21 2.76 -0.22 -31.93
N GLU A 22 3.58 -0.87 -32.76
CA GLU A 22 3.27 -1.18 -34.17
C GLU A 22 3.07 -2.69 -34.31
N ASN A 23 1.91 -3.12 -34.78
CA ASN A 23 1.66 -4.51 -35.13
C ASN A 23 2.34 -4.81 -36.48
N VAL A 24 3.20 -5.81 -36.47
CA VAL A 24 3.90 -6.27 -37.68
C VAL A 24 3.16 -7.48 -38.26
N ALA A 25 2.91 -7.46 -39.56
CA ALA A 25 2.28 -8.60 -40.21
C ALA A 25 3.18 -9.84 -40.12
N CYS A 26 2.64 -10.94 -39.58
CA CYS A 26 3.35 -12.20 -39.49
C CYS A 26 2.43 -13.42 -39.69
N SER A 27 3.04 -14.56 -40.02
CA SER A 27 2.30 -15.81 -40.10
C SER A 27 2.10 -16.43 -38.70
N PRO A 28 1.14 -17.35 -38.51
CA PRO A 28 0.99 -18.08 -37.25
C PRO A 28 2.26 -18.85 -36.82
N ARG A 29 3.16 -19.17 -37.77
CA ARG A 29 4.46 -19.79 -37.47
C ARG A 29 5.45 -18.80 -36.88
N ASP A 30 5.31 -17.52 -37.16
CA ASP A 30 6.17 -16.45 -36.69
C ASP A 30 5.78 -15.97 -35.28
N SER A 31 4.62 -16.41 -34.77
CA SER A 31 4.10 -16.08 -33.42
C SER A 31 4.57 -17.07 -32.35
N THR A 32 5.69 -17.76 -32.56
CA THR A 32 6.28 -18.66 -31.57
C THR A 32 6.97 -17.89 -30.47
N ILE A 33 6.95 -18.45 -29.24
CA ILE A 33 7.57 -17.83 -28.09
C ILE A 33 9.08 -17.97 -28.12
N PRO A 34 9.86 -16.88 -28.01
CA PRO A 34 11.31 -16.95 -27.92
C PRO A 34 11.72 -17.52 -26.56
N GLN A 35 12.46 -18.64 -26.52
CA GLN A 35 12.76 -19.36 -25.26
C GLN A 35 14.25 -19.53 -24.99
N THR A 36 15.12 -18.84 -25.71
CA THR A 36 16.56 -18.98 -25.50
C THR A 36 17.22 -17.61 -25.28
N VAL A 37 18.12 -17.54 -24.29
CA VAL A 37 18.92 -16.36 -23.97
C VAL A 37 20.41 -16.69 -23.97
N ALA A 38 21.25 -15.70 -24.24
CA ALA A 38 22.68 -15.82 -24.10
C ALA A 38 23.11 -15.83 -22.64
N ALA A 39 24.31 -16.37 -22.33
CA ALA A 39 24.85 -16.41 -20.96
C ALA A 39 25.01 -15.01 -20.32
N GLY A 40 25.23 -13.97 -21.13
CA GLY A 40 25.36 -12.58 -20.66
C GLY A 40 24.04 -11.82 -20.53
N PHE A 41 22.88 -12.47 -20.70
CA PHE A 41 21.59 -11.85 -20.48
C PHE A 41 21.43 -11.50 -19.00
N ASP A 42 20.81 -10.33 -18.70
CA ASP A 42 20.62 -9.85 -17.32
C ASP A 42 19.99 -10.94 -16.45
N PRO A 43 20.64 -11.36 -15.35
CA PRO A 43 20.15 -12.46 -14.51
C PRO A 43 18.80 -12.18 -13.85
N ALA A 44 18.53 -10.92 -13.45
CA ALA A 44 17.26 -10.54 -12.85
C ALA A 44 16.14 -10.54 -13.91
N ALA A 45 16.37 -9.92 -15.07
CA ALA A 45 15.42 -9.96 -16.18
C ALA A 45 15.10 -11.40 -16.61
N ARG A 46 16.12 -12.28 -16.64
CA ARG A 46 15.93 -13.69 -16.93
C ARG A 46 15.06 -14.39 -15.89
N ALA A 47 15.34 -14.16 -14.62
CA ALA A 47 14.60 -14.80 -13.53
C ALA A 47 13.12 -14.42 -13.57
N GLU A 48 12.79 -13.13 -13.69
CA GLU A 48 11.41 -12.64 -13.75
C GLU A 48 10.66 -13.17 -14.98
N LEU A 49 11.30 -13.11 -16.14
CA LEU A 49 10.71 -13.60 -17.38
C LEU A 49 10.43 -15.12 -17.33
N ASP A 50 11.39 -15.89 -16.81
CA ASP A 50 11.29 -17.34 -16.67
C ASP A 50 10.26 -17.75 -15.62
N GLU A 51 10.22 -17.06 -14.48
CA GLU A 51 9.25 -17.31 -13.41
C GLU A 51 7.82 -17.05 -13.89
N ARG A 52 7.57 -15.89 -14.49
CA ARG A 52 6.25 -15.57 -15.06
C ARG A 52 5.82 -16.60 -16.11
N TRP A 53 6.68 -16.95 -17.03
CA TRP A 53 6.33 -17.90 -18.08
C TRP A 53 6.12 -19.31 -17.58
N ARG A 54 6.84 -19.74 -16.53
CA ARG A 54 6.57 -21.02 -15.87
C ARG A 54 5.22 -21.03 -15.13
N ALA A 55 4.93 -19.98 -14.37
CA ALA A 55 3.66 -19.84 -13.66
C ALA A 55 2.46 -19.89 -14.61
N LEU A 56 2.58 -19.25 -15.78
CA LEU A 56 1.58 -19.26 -16.85
C LEU A 56 1.59 -20.54 -17.69
N ARG A 57 2.50 -21.49 -17.40
CA ARG A 57 2.70 -22.73 -18.20
C ARG A 57 3.01 -22.45 -19.68
N ILE A 58 3.70 -21.37 -19.96
CA ILE A 58 4.19 -21.00 -21.29
C ILE A 58 5.42 -21.84 -21.66
N GLY A 59 6.35 -22.01 -20.71
CA GLY A 59 7.60 -22.71 -20.87
C GLY A 59 8.68 -22.15 -19.96
N SER A 60 9.94 -22.53 -20.21
CA SER A 60 11.10 -22.04 -19.48
C SER A 60 12.20 -21.55 -20.42
N LEU A 61 12.99 -20.59 -19.96
CA LEU A 61 14.14 -20.06 -20.69
C LEU A 61 15.35 -21.01 -20.61
N ARG A 62 16.03 -21.20 -21.74
CA ARG A 62 17.26 -21.97 -21.82
C ARG A 62 18.44 -21.06 -22.16
N THR A 63 19.60 -21.30 -21.57
CA THR A 63 20.83 -20.61 -21.94
C THR A 63 21.49 -21.33 -23.11
N VAL A 64 21.90 -20.57 -24.12
CA VAL A 64 22.55 -21.05 -25.32
C VAL A 64 23.77 -20.19 -25.66
N ALA A 65 24.54 -20.58 -26.67
CA ALA A 65 25.60 -19.74 -27.22
C ALA A 65 25.04 -18.44 -27.81
N ASN A 66 25.83 -17.36 -27.79
CA ASN A 66 25.35 -16.02 -28.18
C ASN A 66 24.68 -15.97 -29.57
N GLY A 67 25.19 -16.72 -30.55
CA GLY A 67 24.62 -16.75 -31.90
C GLY A 67 23.33 -17.56 -32.06
N GLU A 68 22.92 -18.32 -31.04
CA GLU A 68 21.75 -19.22 -31.05
C GLU A 68 20.58 -18.68 -30.20
N ALA A 69 20.78 -17.55 -29.50
CA ALA A 69 19.77 -16.98 -28.67
C ALA A 69 18.61 -16.39 -29.47
N SER A 70 17.38 -16.73 -29.09
CA SER A 70 16.16 -16.14 -29.66
C SER A 70 15.80 -14.79 -29.04
N ILE A 71 16.30 -14.49 -27.84
CA ILE A 71 16.20 -13.17 -27.18
C ILE A 71 17.59 -12.57 -27.16
N VAL A 72 17.76 -11.45 -27.89
CA VAL A 72 19.05 -10.77 -28.00
C VAL A 72 18.94 -9.34 -27.51
N VAL A 73 19.99 -8.85 -26.81
CA VAL A 73 20.09 -7.48 -26.33
C VAL A 73 21.23 -6.78 -27.05
N ARG A 74 21.00 -5.57 -27.52
CA ARG A 74 21.98 -4.70 -28.17
C ARG A 74 21.97 -3.32 -27.49
N ARG A 75 23.15 -2.74 -27.35
CA ARG A 75 23.27 -1.36 -26.88
C ARG A 75 23.00 -0.40 -28.02
N ASP A 76 22.14 0.60 -27.76
CA ASP A 76 21.87 1.72 -28.66
C ASP A 76 22.00 3.04 -27.89
N GLU A 77 23.13 3.73 -28.03
CA GLU A 77 23.43 4.98 -27.34
C GLU A 77 22.61 6.17 -27.84
N SER A 78 21.83 6.02 -28.92
CA SER A 78 20.91 7.05 -29.39
C SER A 78 19.63 7.15 -28.55
N LEU A 79 19.35 6.14 -27.73
CA LEU A 79 18.20 6.13 -26.82
C LEU A 79 18.50 6.90 -25.54
N THR A 80 17.46 7.47 -24.95
CA THR A 80 17.56 8.10 -23.62
C THR A 80 17.68 7.04 -22.51
N PRO A 81 18.22 7.38 -21.34
CA PRO A 81 18.26 6.44 -20.21
C PRO A 81 16.91 5.79 -19.93
N GLN A 82 16.92 4.49 -19.61
CA GLN A 82 15.75 3.64 -19.36
C GLN A 82 14.83 3.39 -20.58
N ALA A 83 15.08 4.03 -21.72
CA ALA A 83 14.32 3.78 -22.96
C ALA A 83 14.76 2.48 -23.63
N TYR A 84 13.85 1.89 -24.42
CA TYR A 84 14.11 0.71 -25.20
C TYR A 84 13.29 0.64 -26.50
N ARG A 85 13.79 -0.16 -27.44
CA ARG A 85 13.02 -0.72 -28.55
C ARG A 85 12.96 -2.23 -28.39
N LEU A 86 11.80 -2.81 -28.63
CA LEU A 86 11.57 -4.26 -28.60
C LEU A 86 10.90 -4.67 -29.90
N THR A 87 11.57 -5.53 -30.68
CA THR A 87 10.99 -6.12 -31.88
C THR A 87 10.81 -7.61 -31.68
N VAL A 88 9.58 -8.09 -31.82
CA VAL A 88 9.25 -9.52 -31.73
C VAL A 88 8.70 -10.00 -33.07
N SER A 89 9.34 -11.01 -33.67
CA SER A 89 8.91 -11.63 -34.92
C SER A 89 9.65 -12.95 -35.15
N GLY A 90 9.01 -13.92 -35.78
CA GLY A 90 9.66 -15.17 -36.20
C GLY A 90 10.22 -16.02 -35.07
N GLY A 91 9.64 -15.95 -33.87
CA GLY A 91 10.16 -16.65 -32.72
C GLY A 91 11.40 -16.00 -32.08
N HIS A 92 11.73 -14.78 -32.47
CA HIS A 92 12.84 -14.00 -31.96
C HIS A 92 12.36 -12.71 -31.32
N ALA A 93 13.09 -12.23 -30.31
CA ALA A 93 12.93 -10.92 -29.67
C ALA A 93 14.28 -10.19 -29.71
N ALA A 94 14.30 -9.00 -30.30
CA ALA A 94 15.45 -8.11 -30.29
C ALA A 94 15.15 -6.91 -29.37
N ILE A 95 16.00 -6.70 -28.36
CA ILE A 95 15.95 -5.59 -27.41
C ILE A 95 17.11 -4.65 -27.73
N GLU A 96 16.80 -3.37 -27.91
CA GLU A 96 17.79 -2.29 -28.06
C GLU A 96 17.56 -1.29 -26.93
N SER A 97 18.61 -0.92 -26.18
CA SER A 97 18.52 0.00 -25.05
C SER A 97 19.82 0.76 -24.83
N ALA A 98 19.72 1.96 -24.23
CA ALA A 98 20.89 2.75 -23.84
C ALA A 98 21.63 2.19 -22.62
N ASP A 99 20.90 1.54 -21.72
CA ASP A 99 21.39 1.05 -20.44
C ASP A 99 20.75 -0.29 -20.02
N ALA A 100 21.26 -0.87 -18.94
CA ALA A 100 20.78 -2.14 -18.43
C ALA A 100 19.33 -2.06 -17.91
N ALA A 101 18.92 -0.92 -17.33
CA ALA A 101 17.55 -0.73 -16.86
C ALA A 101 16.54 -0.74 -18.04
N GLY A 102 16.86 -0.08 -19.14
CA GLY A 102 16.03 -0.13 -20.36
C GLY A 102 15.91 -1.55 -20.91
N ALA A 103 17.00 -2.32 -20.91
CA ALA A 103 16.96 -3.73 -21.32
C ALA A 103 16.10 -4.59 -20.39
N PHE A 104 16.18 -4.36 -19.08
CA PHE A 104 15.33 -5.01 -18.09
C PHE A 104 13.84 -4.69 -18.34
N TYR A 105 13.48 -3.41 -18.51
CA TYR A 105 12.10 -3.02 -18.78
C TYR A 105 11.54 -3.57 -20.10
N ALA A 106 12.38 -3.69 -21.12
CA ALA A 106 12.00 -4.37 -22.37
C ALA A 106 11.68 -5.85 -22.14
N ALA A 107 12.49 -6.54 -21.30
CA ALA A 107 12.23 -7.92 -20.92
C ALA A 107 10.93 -8.08 -20.12
N MET A 108 10.60 -7.12 -19.22
CA MET A 108 9.34 -7.11 -18.48
C MET A 108 8.13 -6.88 -19.41
N THR A 109 8.28 -6.06 -20.44
CA THR A 109 7.26 -5.92 -21.49
C THR A 109 7.12 -7.20 -22.30
N LEU A 110 8.22 -7.84 -22.69
CA LEU A 110 8.21 -9.14 -23.38
C LEU A 110 7.52 -10.22 -22.51
N ALA A 111 7.71 -10.20 -21.20
CA ALA A 111 7.08 -11.13 -20.26
C ALA A 111 5.55 -11.08 -20.27
N GLN A 112 4.97 -9.91 -20.58
CA GLN A 112 3.53 -9.68 -20.64
C GLN A 112 2.92 -9.89 -22.03
N LEU A 113 3.74 -9.98 -23.10
CA LEU A 113 3.26 -10.11 -24.49
C LEU A 113 2.55 -11.42 -24.82
N PRO A 114 2.85 -12.60 -24.22
CA PRO A 114 2.19 -13.83 -24.58
C PRO A 114 0.67 -13.75 -24.39
N VAL A 115 -0.06 -14.13 -25.44
CA VAL A 115 -1.52 -14.19 -25.45
C VAL A 115 -1.99 -15.63 -25.72
N ARG A 116 -3.13 -16.01 -25.18
CA ARG A 116 -3.72 -17.32 -25.42
C ARG A 116 -4.52 -17.34 -26.72
N SER A 117 -4.19 -18.31 -27.60
CA SER A 117 -4.97 -18.61 -28.80
C SER A 117 -5.46 -20.07 -28.70
N GLY A 118 -6.67 -20.26 -28.23
CA GLY A 118 -7.20 -21.55 -27.85
C GLY A 118 -6.38 -22.23 -26.74
N ARG A 119 -5.74 -23.38 -27.06
CA ARG A 119 -4.89 -24.11 -26.09
C ARG A 119 -3.41 -23.74 -26.15
N ARG A 120 -3.01 -22.85 -27.04
CA ARG A 120 -1.59 -22.50 -27.29
C ARG A 120 -1.32 -21.07 -26.84
N TRP A 121 -0.10 -20.85 -26.34
CA TRP A 121 0.45 -19.53 -26.16
C TRP A 121 1.13 -19.06 -27.43
N GLN A 122 0.95 -17.79 -27.75
CA GLN A 122 1.58 -17.13 -28.91
C GLN A 122 2.08 -15.75 -28.45
N VAL A 123 3.14 -15.25 -29.09
CA VAL A 123 3.59 -13.88 -28.96
C VAL A 123 3.27 -13.13 -30.23
N PRO A 124 2.55 -12.02 -30.20
CA PRO A 124 2.27 -11.22 -31.39
C PRO A 124 3.56 -10.64 -31.97
N CYS A 125 3.59 -10.50 -33.31
CA CYS A 125 4.67 -9.79 -33.97
C CYS A 125 4.47 -8.29 -33.80
N VAL A 126 5.37 -7.64 -33.07
CA VAL A 126 5.26 -6.24 -32.70
C VAL A 126 6.60 -5.53 -32.77
N ARG A 127 6.56 -4.24 -33.03
CA ARG A 127 7.63 -3.30 -32.74
C ARG A 127 7.14 -2.32 -31.69
N ILE A 128 7.88 -2.22 -30.58
CA ILE A 128 7.56 -1.36 -29.44
C ILE A 128 8.70 -0.37 -29.26
N GLU A 129 8.37 0.90 -29.12
CA GLU A 129 9.29 1.95 -28.66
C GLU A 129 8.72 2.53 -27.36
N ASP A 130 9.55 2.60 -26.31
CA ASP A 130 9.07 2.97 -25.00
C ASP A 130 10.12 3.68 -24.15
N ARG A 131 9.65 4.54 -23.26
CA ARG A 131 10.50 5.31 -22.35
C ARG A 131 9.66 5.87 -21.19
N PRO A 132 10.28 6.11 -20.00
CA PRO A 132 9.57 6.72 -18.88
C PRO A 132 9.25 8.19 -19.15
N SER A 133 8.08 8.63 -18.67
CA SER A 133 7.69 10.04 -18.66
C SER A 133 8.34 10.80 -17.49
N LEU A 134 8.40 10.17 -16.32
CA LEU A 134 9.08 10.70 -15.14
C LEU A 134 10.32 9.87 -14.81
N ARG A 135 11.39 10.56 -14.43
CA ARG A 135 12.70 9.93 -14.17
C ARG A 135 12.68 8.97 -13.00
N TRP A 136 12.05 9.37 -11.89
CA TRP A 136 11.94 8.57 -10.67
C TRP A 136 10.50 8.12 -10.45
N ARG A 137 10.35 6.89 -10.07
CA ARG A 137 9.07 6.22 -9.79
C ARG A 137 9.30 5.37 -8.56
N VAL A 138 9.13 6.02 -7.41
CA VAL A 138 9.46 5.45 -6.10
C VAL A 138 8.21 4.93 -5.44
N LEU A 139 8.28 3.74 -4.85
CA LEU A 139 7.30 3.26 -3.87
C LEU A 139 7.86 3.52 -2.47
N SER A 140 7.07 4.17 -1.63
CA SER A 140 7.31 4.32 -0.20
C SER A 140 6.31 3.48 0.58
N ASP A 141 6.83 2.50 1.31
CA ASP A 141 6.04 1.66 2.21
C ASP A 141 6.32 2.05 3.67
N ASP A 142 5.26 2.29 4.43
CA ASP A 142 5.36 2.40 5.88
C ASP A 142 5.67 1.02 6.49
N VAL A 143 6.83 0.90 7.10
CA VAL A 143 7.29 -0.34 7.75
C VAL A 143 7.39 -0.21 9.27
N SER A 144 6.84 0.88 9.82
CA SER A 144 7.05 1.26 11.23
C SER A 144 5.80 1.18 12.10
N ARG A 145 4.62 1.32 11.52
CA ARG A 145 3.36 1.46 12.25
C ARG A 145 2.51 0.19 12.26
N GLY A 146 3.15 -0.98 12.40
CA GLY A 146 2.49 -2.28 12.53
C GLY A 146 3.10 -3.33 11.65
N PRO A 147 2.69 -3.50 10.39
CA PRO A 147 3.23 -4.52 9.51
C PRO A 147 4.69 -4.19 9.14
N LEU A 148 5.60 -5.06 9.55
CA LEU A 148 7.01 -5.02 9.15
C LEU A 148 7.27 -6.20 8.22
N PRO A 149 7.58 -5.98 6.93
CA PRO A 149 7.74 -7.07 5.98
C PRO A 149 8.81 -8.08 6.39
N THR A 150 8.58 -9.36 6.05
CA THR A 150 9.65 -10.36 6.05
C THR A 150 10.68 -10.01 4.98
N MET A 151 11.91 -10.53 5.07
CA MET A 151 12.90 -10.31 4.02
C MET A 151 12.43 -10.85 2.67
N ALA A 152 11.77 -12.00 2.66
CA ALA A 152 11.20 -12.57 1.44
C ALA A 152 10.14 -11.67 0.81
N TYR A 153 9.31 -11.04 1.64
CA TYR A 153 8.27 -10.14 1.12
C TYR A 153 8.84 -8.78 0.66
N PHE A 154 9.86 -8.24 1.33
CA PHE A 154 10.60 -7.10 0.80
C PHE A 154 11.18 -7.38 -0.60
N GLU A 155 11.76 -8.58 -0.78
CA GLU A 155 12.28 -9.01 -2.07
C GLU A 155 11.18 -9.14 -3.12
N GLU A 156 10.02 -9.70 -2.77
CA GLU A 156 8.86 -9.81 -3.65
C GLU A 156 8.30 -8.43 -4.03
N ARG A 157 8.20 -7.53 -3.06
CA ARG A 157 7.75 -6.15 -3.26
C ARG A 157 8.64 -5.42 -4.28
N ILE A 158 9.96 -5.50 -4.10
CA ILE A 158 10.97 -4.90 -5.00
C ILE A 158 10.90 -5.52 -6.41
N ARG A 159 10.78 -6.83 -6.52
CA ARG A 159 10.65 -7.52 -7.80
C ARG A 159 9.39 -7.07 -8.55
N THR A 160 8.27 -7.06 -7.85
CA THR A 160 6.98 -6.68 -8.43
C THR A 160 7.00 -5.24 -8.95
N ILE A 161 7.44 -4.27 -8.15
CA ILE A 161 7.51 -2.88 -8.62
C ILE A 161 8.50 -2.70 -9.78
N ALA A 162 9.62 -3.42 -9.78
CA ALA A 162 10.57 -3.41 -10.88
C ALA A 162 9.95 -3.97 -12.17
N ALA A 163 9.20 -5.08 -12.07
CA ALA A 163 8.49 -5.67 -13.22
C ALA A 163 7.45 -4.70 -13.83
N PHE A 164 6.91 -3.79 -13.01
CA PHE A 164 6.02 -2.71 -13.44
C PHE A 164 6.75 -1.36 -13.63
N LYS A 165 8.09 -1.42 -13.80
CA LYS A 165 8.96 -0.31 -14.21
C LYS A 165 9.13 0.82 -13.20
N MET A 166 8.87 0.59 -11.91
CA MET A 166 9.36 1.49 -10.86
C MET A 166 10.87 1.28 -10.63
N ASN A 167 11.56 2.31 -10.13
CA ASN A 167 13.01 2.33 -10.00
C ASN A 167 13.53 2.85 -8.66
N GLY A 168 12.64 3.02 -7.69
CA GLY A 168 13.00 3.35 -6.31
C GLY A 168 12.09 2.63 -5.32
N TYR A 169 12.65 2.22 -4.20
CA TYR A 169 11.94 1.68 -3.04
C TYR A 169 12.41 2.41 -1.78
N SER A 170 11.48 2.93 -1.00
CA SER A 170 11.74 3.72 0.20
C SER A 170 11.00 3.12 1.38
N PRO A 171 11.66 2.37 2.27
CA PRO A 171 11.05 1.95 3.52
C PRO A 171 10.99 3.15 4.48
N TYR A 172 9.78 3.58 4.86
CA TYR A 172 9.59 4.60 5.87
C TYR A 172 9.82 4.03 7.27
N MET A 173 10.82 4.59 7.96
CA MET A 173 11.28 4.10 9.26
C MET A 173 11.17 5.19 10.33
N GLU A 174 10.58 4.84 11.47
CA GLU A 174 10.58 5.68 12.69
C GLU A 174 11.54 5.12 13.71
N HIS A 175 11.44 3.81 13.99
CA HIS A 175 12.19 3.15 15.05
C HIS A 175 12.58 1.70 14.71
N VAL A 176 12.18 1.19 13.56
CA VAL A 176 12.34 -0.24 13.22
C VAL A 176 13.77 -0.63 12.83
N PHE A 177 14.66 0.33 12.59
CA PHE A 177 16.08 0.05 12.37
C PHE A 177 16.75 -0.34 13.68
N VAL A 178 17.31 -1.56 13.74
CA VAL A 178 18.00 -2.07 14.93
C VAL A 178 19.41 -1.52 14.97
N SER A 179 19.56 -0.35 15.59
CA SER A 179 20.87 0.29 15.74
C SER A 179 21.76 -0.51 16.71
N PRO A 180 23.00 -0.85 16.33
CA PRO A 180 23.96 -1.49 17.23
C PRO A 180 24.30 -0.68 18.49
N THR A 181 24.21 0.64 18.43
CA THR A 181 24.52 1.53 19.56
C THR A 181 23.30 1.98 20.33
N ASP A 182 22.14 1.99 19.70
CA ASP A 182 20.88 2.51 20.23
C ASP A 182 19.70 1.52 19.98
N PRO A 183 19.78 0.28 20.50
CA PRO A 183 18.83 -0.79 20.13
C PRO A 183 17.46 -0.67 20.81
N LEU A 184 17.34 0.12 21.89
CA LEU A 184 16.13 0.14 22.73
C LEU A 184 14.84 0.62 22.05
N PRO A 185 14.87 1.58 21.10
CA PRO A 185 13.66 1.98 20.38
C PRO A 185 13.11 0.89 19.45
N ALA A 186 14.00 0.07 18.88
CA ALA A 186 13.62 -0.89 17.85
C ALA A 186 12.84 -2.10 18.43
N PRO A 187 11.87 -2.64 17.68
CA PRO A 187 11.26 -3.92 18.02
C PRO A 187 12.27 -5.06 17.89
N LEU A 188 12.02 -6.17 18.60
CA LEU A 188 12.94 -7.33 18.60
C LEU A 188 13.14 -7.95 17.22
N ASP A 189 12.16 -7.83 16.35
CA ASP A 189 12.17 -8.28 14.98
C ASP A 189 12.44 -7.16 13.96
N GLY A 190 12.99 -6.03 14.40
CA GLY A 190 13.36 -4.89 13.56
C GLY A 190 14.37 -5.21 12.46
N ILE A 191 14.65 -4.23 11.60
CA ILE A 191 15.56 -4.35 10.45
C ILE A 191 17.01 -4.16 10.94
N THR A 192 17.82 -5.18 10.84
CA THR A 192 19.26 -5.07 11.18
C THR A 192 20.06 -4.39 10.06
N PRO A 193 21.23 -3.79 10.36
CA PRO A 193 22.12 -3.25 9.32
C PRO A 193 22.49 -4.27 8.24
N ALA A 194 22.67 -5.53 8.60
CA ALA A 194 22.96 -6.60 7.64
C ALA A 194 21.78 -6.88 6.70
N GLN A 195 20.55 -6.86 7.22
CA GLN A 195 19.34 -7.02 6.42
C GLN A 195 19.12 -5.82 5.47
N LEU A 196 19.33 -4.60 5.97
CA LEU A 196 19.22 -3.40 5.15
C LEU A 196 20.28 -3.38 4.02
N HIS A 197 21.52 -3.82 4.32
CA HIS A 197 22.56 -4.01 3.32
C HIS A 197 22.19 -5.06 2.27
N ALA A 198 21.68 -6.21 2.70
CA ALA A 198 21.25 -7.29 1.80
C ALA A 198 20.08 -6.82 0.90
N LEU A 199 19.12 -6.09 1.45
CA LEU A 199 18.00 -5.54 0.71
C LEU A 199 18.46 -4.51 -0.35
N THR A 200 19.41 -3.65 0.00
CA THR A 200 20.01 -2.69 -0.94
C THR A 200 20.69 -3.41 -2.11
N ALA A 201 21.50 -4.42 -1.82
CA ALA A 201 22.17 -5.22 -2.84
C ALA A 201 21.17 -6.00 -3.71
N TYR A 202 20.09 -6.49 -3.11
CA TYR A 202 19.01 -7.17 -3.83
C TYR A 202 18.29 -6.22 -4.78
N ALA A 203 17.84 -5.05 -4.31
CA ALA A 203 17.14 -4.05 -5.10
C ALA A 203 17.96 -3.59 -6.32
N ALA A 204 19.27 -3.38 -6.12
CA ALA A 204 20.17 -2.97 -7.19
C ALA A 204 20.22 -3.97 -8.36
N ARG A 205 20.02 -5.27 -8.12
CA ARG A 205 19.95 -6.30 -9.17
C ARG A 205 18.74 -6.10 -10.09
N PHE A 206 17.67 -5.50 -9.59
CA PHE A 206 16.43 -5.21 -10.32
C PHE A 206 16.36 -3.75 -10.80
N HIS A 207 17.49 -3.04 -10.79
CA HIS A 207 17.57 -1.62 -11.16
C HIS A 207 16.69 -0.70 -10.30
N VAL A 208 16.43 -1.11 -9.06
CA VAL A 208 15.71 -0.34 -8.05
C VAL A 208 16.72 0.24 -7.05
N ALA A 209 16.69 1.55 -6.85
CA ALA A 209 17.46 2.21 -5.81
C ALA A 209 16.73 2.08 -4.46
N LEU A 210 17.41 1.62 -3.42
CA LEU A 210 16.89 1.72 -2.07
C LEU A 210 17.16 3.13 -1.55
N ILE A 211 16.13 3.81 -1.07
CA ILE A 211 16.15 5.17 -0.55
C ILE A 211 15.75 5.09 0.92
N PRO A 212 16.68 5.21 1.89
CA PRO A 212 16.29 5.25 3.29
C PRO A 212 15.36 6.43 3.56
N ASP A 213 14.31 6.19 4.32
CA ASP A 213 13.40 7.22 4.82
C ASP A 213 13.34 7.07 6.35
N GLN A 214 14.06 7.95 7.05
CA GLN A 214 14.18 7.94 8.49
C GLN A 214 13.55 9.20 9.07
N GLN A 215 12.60 9.02 9.95
CA GLN A 215 12.08 10.15 10.74
C GLN A 215 13.18 10.77 11.59
N THR A 216 13.27 12.09 11.49
CA THR A 216 14.32 12.85 12.18
C THR A 216 13.76 13.95 13.07
N PHE A 217 12.46 14.24 12.99
CA PHE A 217 11.87 15.37 13.72
C PHE A 217 10.59 14.97 14.47
N ALA A 218 9.46 14.76 13.77
CA ALA A 218 8.23 14.24 14.36
C ALA A 218 8.18 12.70 14.29
N HIS A 219 7.06 12.09 14.68
CA HIS A 219 6.85 10.65 14.70
C HIS A 219 7.93 9.83 15.43
N MET A 220 8.60 10.48 16.41
CA MET A 220 9.67 9.87 17.20
C MET A 220 9.15 9.23 18.50
N HIS A 221 7.83 8.98 18.59
CA HIS A 221 7.20 8.50 19.83
C HIS A 221 7.88 7.23 20.39
N ASN A 222 8.12 6.23 19.53
CA ASN A 222 8.75 4.97 19.94
C ASN A 222 10.18 5.14 20.45
N THR A 223 10.90 6.14 19.96
CA THR A 223 12.23 6.51 20.47
C THR A 223 12.09 7.30 21.79
N LEU A 224 11.23 8.31 21.82
CA LEU A 224 11.14 9.25 22.94
C LEU A 224 10.44 8.68 24.18
N ARG A 225 9.70 7.57 24.06
CA ARG A 225 9.17 6.83 25.22
C ARG A 225 10.25 6.08 26.01
N VAL A 226 11.42 5.85 25.41
CA VAL A 226 12.55 5.21 26.09
C VAL A 226 13.21 6.25 26.99
N GLU A 227 13.30 5.98 28.32
CA GLU A 227 13.79 6.93 29.32
C GLU A 227 15.14 7.58 28.97
N ARG A 228 16.04 6.81 28.37
CA ARG A 228 17.34 7.32 27.88
C ARG A 228 17.22 8.49 26.92
N TYR A 229 16.13 8.57 26.13
CA TYR A 229 15.90 9.58 25.09
C TYR A 229 14.77 10.54 25.45
N ALA A 230 14.03 10.31 26.53
CA ALA A 230 12.86 11.09 26.93
C ALA A 230 13.17 12.59 27.09
N SER A 231 14.39 12.93 27.56
CA SER A 231 14.82 14.33 27.69
C SER A 231 15.07 15.05 26.36
N ALA A 232 15.06 14.34 25.23
CA ALA A 232 15.14 14.93 23.88
C ALA A 232 13.75 15.28 23.31
N ALA A 233 12.66 14.93 23.99
CA ALA A 233 11.31 15.24 23.53
C ALA A 233 10.96 16.71 23.70
N GLU A 234 10.30 17.31 22.71
CA GLU A 234 9.81 18.70 22.79
C GLU A 234 8.82 18.89 23.94
N LEU A 235 7.87 18.00 24.06
CA LEU A 235 6.92 17.89 25.17
C LEU A 235 7.16 16.59 25.93
N PRO A 236 6.91 16.52 27.25
CA PRO A 236 7.00 15.26 27.99
C PRO A 236 6.15 14.18 27.33
N HIS A 237 6.75 13.03 27.07
CA HIS A 237 6.11 11.89 26.37
C HIS A 237 5.55 12.23 24.98
N GLY A 238 6.02 13.33 24.38
CA GLY A 238 5.63 13.75 23.03
C GLY A 238 6.29 12.93 21.93
N PHE A 239 5.93 13.23 20.69
CA PHE A 239 6.42 12.55 19.51
C PHE A 239 7.42 13.40 18.70
N LEU A 240 7.60 14.68 19.04
CA LEU A 240 8.53 15.59 18.38
C LEU A 240 9.87 15.63 19.13
N LEU A 241 10.95 15.50 18.39
CA LEU A 241 12.31 15.66 18.89
C LEU A 241 12.65 17.15 19.01
N ALA A 242 13.23 17.60 20.15
CA ALA A 242 13.68 18.97 20.34
C ALA A 242 15.04 19.19 19.65
N PRO A 243 15.14 19.97 18.55
CA PRO A 243 16.34 20.00 17.71
C PRO A 243 17.53 20.70 18.38
N ASN A 244 17.29 21.59 19.37
CA ASN A 244 18.35 22.31 20.10
C ASN A 244 18.91 21.54 21.29
N VAL A 245 18.43 20.32 21.56
CA VAL A 245 18.95 19.46 22.62
C VAL A 245 20.11 18.64 22.09
N PRO A 246 21.31 18.63 22.73
CA PRO A 246 22.47 17.89 22.25
C PRO A 246 22.19 16.40 21.99
N LEU A 247 21.43 15.75 22.90
CA LEU A 247 21.04 14.34 22.75
C LEU A 247 20.32 14.06 21.44
N SER A 248 19.51 15.00 20.93
CA SER A 248 18.80 14.86 19.65
C SER A 248 19.77 14.70 18.48
N SER A 249 20.75 15.60 18.39
CA SER A 249 21.75 15.56 17.31
C SER A 249 22.70 14.37 17.44
N GLU A 250 23.05 13.96 18.66
CA GLU A 250 23.87 12.79 18.93
C GLU A 250 23.16 11.50 18.51
N TYR A 251 21.89 11.33 18.88
CA TYR A 251 21.08 10.17 18.50
C TYR A 251 20.93 10.08 16.97
N LEU A 252 20.45 11.14 16.33
CA LEU A 252 20.29 11.17 14.87
C LEU A 252 21.61 10.94 14.13
N GLY A 253 22.69 11.52 14.64
CA GLY A 253 24.03 11.32 14.08
C GLY A 253 24.45 9.85 14.06
N ARG A 254 24.16 9.10 15.14
CA ARG A 254 24.46 7.66 15.19
C ARG A 254 23.58 6.84 14.27
N ILE A 255 22.24 7.05 14.31
CA ILE A 255 21.29 6.30 13.48
C ILE A 255 21.57 6.49 11.99
N ILE A 256 21.58 7.74 11.51
CA ILE A 256 21.79 8.05 10.09
C ILE A 256 23.16 7.55 9.59
N THR A 257 24.22 7.67 10.41
CA THR A 257 25.53 7.15 10.03
C THR A 257 25.53 5.63 9.85
N GLN A 258 24.81 4.90 10.70
CA GLN A 258 24.70 3.43 10.62
C GLN A 258 23.83 2.99 9.44
N GLU A 259 22.74 3.69 9.17
CA GLU A 259 21.91 3.43 7.98
C GLU A 259 22.70 3.69 6.69
N LEU A 260 23.40 4.83 6.59
CA LEU A 260 24.27 5.13 5.45
C LEU A 260 25.38 4.08 5.29
N ALA A 261 25.95 3.59 6.37
CA ALA A 261 26.93 2.51 6.31
C ALA A 261 26.33 1.20 5.77
N ALA A 262 25.06 0.92 6.08
CA ALA A 262 24.35 -0.26 5.58
C ALA A 262 23.95 -0.13 4.10
N VAL A 263 23.42 1.01 3.68
CA VAL A 263 22.94 1.21 2.30
C VAL A 263 24.03 1.68 1.32
N GLY A 264 25.15 2.18 1.81
CA GLY A 264 26.27 2.66 0.98
C GLY A 264 26.04 4.06 0.41
N ARG A 265 25.86 4.19 -0.90
CA ARG A 265 25.67 5.49 -1.59
C ARG A 265 24.29 5.57 -2.25
N PRO A 266 23.23 5.82 -1.50
CA PRO A 266 21.91 5.98 -2.08
C PRO A 266 21.85 7.31 -2.86
N PRO A 267 20.99 7.41 -3.91
CA PRO A 267 20.83 8.67 -4.63
C PRO A 267 20.16 9.75 -3.76
N PHE A 268 19.32 9.33 -2.85
CA PHE A 268 18.58 10.17 -1.90
C PHE A 268 18.57 9.55 -0.52
N PHE A 269 18.35 10.40 0.48
CA PHE A 269 18.02 10.02 1.84
C PHE A 269 16.86 10.90 2.30
N HIS A 270 15.72 10.31 2.60
CA HIS A 270 14.55 11.03 3.07
C HIS A 270 14.66 11.26 4.58
N VAL A 271 14.58 12.51 5.01
CA VAL A 271 14.67 12.90 6.43
C VAL A 271 13.30 13.16 7.05
N SER A 272 12.24 12.86 6.31
CA SER A 272 10.83 13.08 6.68
C SER A 272 10.59 14.53 7.13
N SER A 273 10.54 14.83 8.44
CA SER A 273 10.45 16.17 9.05
C SER A 273 9.10 16.87 8.85
N ASP A 274 8.04 16.10 8.67
CA ASP A 274 6.65 16.51 8.59
C ASP A 274 6.02 16.71 9.97
N GLU A 275 4.79 17.25 10.00
CA GLU A 275 3.88 17.36 11.15
C GLU A 275 4.51 17.93 12.44
N THR A 276 5.36 18.93 12.31
CA THR A 276 6.10 19.53 13.42
C THR A 276 5.29 20.55 14.22
N ALA A 277 3.95 20.41 14.31
CA ALA A 277 3.04 21.40 14.90
C ALA A 277 3.38 21.81 16.36
N THR A 278 3.96 20.91 17.14
CA THR A 278 4.31 21.15 18.55
C THR A 278 5.67 21.85 18.76
N LEU A 279 6.44 22.13 17.69
CA LEU A 279 7.70 22.85 17.77
C LEU A 279 7.51 24.24 18.41
N GLY A 280 8.22 24.51 19.48
CA GLY A 280 8.14 25.77 20.24
C GLY A 280 7.10 25.76 21.37
N LEU A 281 6.43 24.62 21.60
CA LEU A 281 5.46 24.52 22.71
C LEU A 281 6.09 24.05 24.04
N GLY A 282 7.23 23.39 23.99
CA GLY A 282 7.92 22.79 25.13
C GLY A 282 9.36 23.30 25.32
N GLN A 283 10.33 22.38 25.23
CA GLN A 283 11.74 22.69 25.50
C GLN A 283 12.34 23.74 24.57
N THR A 284 11.90 23.79 23.32
CA THR A 284 12.38 24.76 22.35
C THR A 284 11.68 26.11 22.43
N ARG A 285 10.71 26.31 23.35
CA ARG A 285 9.91 27.55 23.42
C ARG A 285 10.72 28.84 23.44
N ALA A 286 11.72 28.93 24.31
CA ALA A 286 12.57 30.12 24.40
C ALA A 286 13.42 30.30 23.14
N TYR A 287 13.93 29.21 22.59
CA TYR A 287 14.74 29.20 21.38
C TYR A 287 13.93 29.62 20.15
N VAL A 288 12.73 29.07 19.99
CA VAL A 288 11.80 29.44 18.92
C VAL A 288 11.34 30.90 19.05
N ALA A 289 11.06 31.38 20.29
CA ALA A 289 10.72 32.77 20.51
C ALA A 289 11.84 33.75 20.09
N GLN A 290 13.09 33.35 20.25
CA GLN A 290 14.25 34.15 19.85
C GLN A 290 14.55 34.09 18.35
N ARG A 291 14.46 32.90 17.74
CA ARG A 291 14.94 32.63 16.37
C ARG A 291 13.84 32.65 15.31
N GLY A 292 12.61 32.42 15.73
CA GLY A 292 11.48 32.13 14.85
C GLY A 292 11.39 30.63 14.52
N ARG A 293 10.16 30.11 14.42
CA ARG A 293 9.88 28.70 14.18
C ARG A 293 10.49 28.18 12.87
N SER A 294 10.33 28.93 11.79
CA SER A 294 10.86 28.56 10.47
C SER A 294 12.39 28.50 10.42
N ALA A 295 13.07 29.37 11.18
CA ALA A 295 14.53 29.33 11.31
C ALA A 295 14.97 28.07 12.07
N VAL A 296 14.31 27.72 13.17
CA VAL A 296 14.62 26.50 13.95
C VAL A 296 14.35 25.23 13.14
N TYR A 297 13.24 25.17 12.40
CA TYR A 297 12.97 24.10 11.47
C TYR A 297 14.08 23.97 10.41
N ALA A 298 14.43 25.08 9.76
CA ALA A 298 15.47 25.10 8.72
C ALA A 298 16.85 24.71 9.27
N GLU A 299 17.20 25.12 10.50
CA GLU A 299 18.44 24.73 11.16
C GLU A 299 18.53 23.21 11.33
N HIS A 300 17.42 22.54 11.65
CA HIS A 300 17.36 21.09 11.69
C HIS A 300 17.63 20.47 10.30
N ILE A 301 16.94 20.94 9.26
CA ILE A 301 17.15 20.45 7.88
C ILE A 301 18.60 20.65 7.42
N VAL A 302 19.20 21.80 7.72
CA VAL A 302 20.61 22.08 7.44
C VAL A 302 21.54 21.11 8.18
N ALA A 303 21.23 20.78 9.44
CA ALA A 303 22.00 19.80 10.22
C ALA A 303 21.92 18.41 9.60
N MET A 304 20.73 17.95 9.18
CA MET A 304 20.56 16.67 8.48
C MET A 304 21.33 16.65 7.16
N ASN A 305 21.25 17.71 6.38
CA ASN A 305 22.01 17.81 5.13
C ASN A 305 23.52 17.73 5.36
N ARG A 306 24.05 18.37 6.40
CA ARG A 306 25.49 18.29 6.75
C ARG A 306 25.92 16.88 7.10
N LEU A 307 25.05 16.12 7.75
CA LEU A 307 25.32 14.75 8.13
C LEU A 307 25.29 13.78 6.92
N ILE A 308 24.35 14.00 5.99
CA ILE A 308 24.06 13.08 4.89
C ILE A 308 24.90 13.38 3.64
N ALA A 309 25.13 14.65 3.30
CA ALA A 309 25.80 15.06 2.07
C ALA A 309 27.19 14.42 1.81
N PRO A 310 28.02 14.11 2.82
CA PRO A 310 29.29 13.42 2.59
C PRO A 310 29.14 12.01 1.96
N SER A 311 27.98 11.35 2.07
CA SER A 311 27.70 10.08 1.39
C SER A 311 27.48 10.24 -0.11
N GLY A 312 27.23 11.47 -0.59
CA GLY A 312 26.81 11.78 -1.95
C GLY A 312 25.29 11.77 -2.16
N ALA A 313 24.52 11.39 -1.14
CA ALA A 313 23.06 11.43 -1.19
C ALA A 313 22.54 12.87 -1.09
N ARG A 314 21.47 13.16 -1.81
CA ARG A 314 20.67 14.37 -1.62
C ARG A 314 19.59 14.11 -0.57
N ILE A 315 19.36 15.06 0.32
CA ILE A 315 18.23 14.94 1.25
C ILE A 315 16.90 15.11 0.53
N MET A 316 15.89 14.38 0.99
CA MET A 316 14.48 14.59 0.67
C MET A 316 13.72 14.94 1.95
N LEU A 317 12.69 15.76 1.84
CA LEU A 317 11.81 16.09 2.98
C LEU A 317 10.39 16.37 2.50
N TRP A 318 9.42 16.15 3.38
CA TRP A 318 8.03 16.47 3.13
C TRP A 318 7.80 17.97 3.05
N ASP A 319 6.75 18.38 2.34
CA ASP A 319 6.53 19.79 1.98
C ASP A 319 5.65 20.58 2.96
N ASP A 320 4.96 19.96 3.90
CA ASP A 320 3.95 20.60 4.75
C ASP A 320 4.48 21.80 5.54
N GLY A 321 5.70 21.71 6.09
CA GLY A 321 6.35 22.84 6.74
C GLY A 321 6.59 24.00 5.80
N ILE A 322 6.95 23.74 4.53
CA ILE A 322 7.19 24.75 3.50
C ILE A 322 5.86 25.31 2.99
N GLN A 323 4.83 24.51 2.84
CA GLN A 323 3.50 24.99 2.46
C GLN A 323 2.90 25.92 3.52
N GLN A 324 3.16 25.65 4.81
CA GLN A 324 2.77 26.53 5.92
C GLN A 324 3.57 27.83 5.96
N ASP A 325 4.89 27.78 5.73
CA ASP A 325 5.75 28.96 5.66
C ASP A 325 6.80 28.86 4.54
N PRO A 326 6.48 29.37 3.35
CA PRO A 326 7.40 29.37 2.20
C PRO A 326 8.75 30.09 2.44
N ALA A 327 8.89 30.90 3.50
CA ALA A 327 10.16 31.53 3.85
C ALA A 327 11.26 30.52 4.22
N ILE A 328 10.89 29.32 4.65
CA ILE A 328 11.80 28.19 4.92
C ILE A 328 12.69 27.90 3.71
N MET A 329 12.15 28.01 2.49
CA MET A 329 12.91 27.75 1.26
C MET A 329 14.18 28.63 1.09
N LYS A 330 14.22 29.81 1.70
CA LYS A 330 15.41 30.68 1.69
C LYS A 330 16.49 30.24 2.66
N LEU A 331 16.19 29.30 3.55
CA LEU A 331 17.02 28.91 4.69
C LEU A 331 17.57 27.49 4.56
N ILE A 332 16.98 26.66 3.70
CA ILE A 332 17.37 25.25 3.51
C ILE A 332 18.26 25.09 2.25
N PRO A 333 19.06 24.00 2.16
CA PRO A 333 19.93 23.76 1.00
C PRO A 333 19.13 23.55 -0.29
N HIS A 334 19.47 24.29 -1.36
CA HIS A 334 18.83 24.13 -2.68
C HIS A 334 19.03 22.76 -3.33
N SER A 335 19.98 21.95 -2.84
CA SER A 335 20.14 20.56 -3.26
C SER A 335 19.07 19.62 -2.73
N ALA A 336 18.29 20.05 -1.73
CA ALA A 336 17.18 19.26 -1.21
C ALA A 336 16.11 19.00 -2.29
N VAL A 337 15.49 17.84 -2.23
CA VAL A 337 14.32 17.49 -3.03
C VAL A 337 13.09 17.57 -2.13
N ILE A 338 12.08 18.32 -2.55
CA ILE A 338 10.85 18.47 -1.78
C ILE A 338 9.85 17.43 -2.26
N VAL A 339 9.36 16.61 -1.33
CA VAL A 339 8.35 15.58 -1.57
C VAL A 339 7.00 16.16 -1.20
N ASN A 340 6.22 16.45 -2.21
CA ASN A 340 4.97 17.18 -2.13
C ASN A 340 3.81 16.19 -1.92
N TRP A 341 3.28 16.06 -0.68
CA TRP A 341 2.30 15.05 -0.32
C TRP A 341 0.89 15.62 -0.15
N HIS A 342 -0.04 15.12 -0.96
CA HIS A 342 -1.45 15.46 -0.89
C HIS A 342 -2.28 14.26 -1.34
N TYR A 343 -3.09 13.68 -0.47
CA TYR A 343 -3.75 12.39 -0.70
C TYR A 343 -5.22 12.49 -1.12
N GLY A 344 -5.87 13.64 -0.94
CA GLY A 344 -7.26 13.81 -1.29
C GLY A 344 -7.54 13.78 -2.80
N ALA A 345 -8.77 13.47 -3.19
CA ALA A 345 -9.26 13.56 -4.57
C ALA A 345 -9.47 15.03 -5.02
N LEU A 346 -8.42 15.85 -4.92
CA LEU A 346 -8.48 17.29 -5.17
C LEU A 346 -8.72 17.60 -6.66
N PRO A 347 -9.33 18.75 -6.98
CA PRO A 347 -9.52 19.17 -8.36
C PRO A 347 -8.22 19.53 -9.07
N THR A 348 -7.19 19.97 -8.36
CA THR A 348 -5.84 20.29 -8.84
C THR A 348 -4.81 20.27 -7.72
N PHE A 349 -3.55 20.01 -8.05
CA PHE A 349 -2.37 20.04 -7.17
C PHE A 349 -1.41 21.19 -7.55
N GLU A 350 -1.72 21.93 -8.63
CA GLU A 350 -0.90 23.01 -9.14
C GLU A 350 -0.51 24.05 -8.07
N PRO A 351 -1.40 24.50 -7.15
CA PRO A 351 -1.03 25.50 -6.14
C PRO A 351 0.11 25.05 -5.23
N TYR A 352 0.16 23.77 -4.89
CA TYR A 352 1.21 23.17 -4.05
C TYR A 352 2.52 23.06 -4.84
N ILE A 353 2.45 22.53 -6.05
CA ILE A 353 3.59 22.44 -6.98
C ILE A 353 4.19 23.83 -7.24
N ALA A 354 3.34 24.83 -7.54
CA ALA A 354 3.79 26.19 -7.82
C ALA A 354 4.44 26.87 -6.61
N THR A 355 3.99 26.56 -5.39
CA THR A 355 4.61 27.11 -4.17
C THR A 355 6.07 26.69 -4.08
N ILE A 356 6.39 25.42 -4.24
CA ILE A 356 7.76 24.91 -4.18
C ILE A 356 8.58 25.37 -5.40
N ALA A 357 7.97 25.38 -6.59
CA ALA A 357 8.62 25.82 -7.83
C ALA A 357 9.12 27.27 -7.75
N ARG A 358 8.39 28.17 -7.06
CA ARG A 358 8.84 29.56 -6.81
C ARG A 358 10.15 29.63 -6.01
N GLY A 359 10.43 28.62 -5.19
CA GLY A 359 11.71 28.47 -4.48
C GLY A 359 12.85 27.89 -5.33
N GLY A 360 12.56 27.39 -6.53
CA GLY A 360 13.55 26.79 -7.44
C GLY A 360 14.01 25.38 -7.02
N PHE A 361 13.24 24.67 -6.19
CA PHE A 361 13.56 23.31 -5.75
C PHE A 361 13.06 22.25 -6.73
N GLU A 362 13.84 21.18 -6.88
CA GLU A 362 13.32 19.96 -7.49
C GLU A 362 12.30 19.30 -6.57
N GLN A 363 11.26 18.69 -7.16
CA GLN A 363 10.14 18.12 -6.45
C GLN A 363 9.85 16.70 -6.92
N MET A 364 9.29 15.88 -6.03
CA MET A 364 8.53 14.68 -6.38
C MET A 364 7.09 14.83 -5.90
N ALA A 365 6.13 14.43 -6.73
CA ALA A 365 4.74 14.32 -6.30
C ALA A 365 4.57 13.05 -5.47
N ALA A 366 3.93 13.15 -4.31
CA ALA A 366 3.64 12.01 -3.45
C ALA A 366 2.13 11.75 -3.36
N PRO A 367 1.55 11.05 -4.33
CA PRO A 367 0.19 10.55 -4.21
C PRO A 367 0.14 9.38 -3.21
N GLY A 368 -1.06 9.02 -2.76
CA GLY A 368 -1.28 7.97 -1.78
C GLY A 368 -2.17 6.85 -2.27
N ALA A 369 -1.90 5.63 -1.80
CA ALA A 369 -2.73 4.45 -2.07
C ALA A 369 -4.08 4.49 -1.34
N SER A 370 -4.31 5.46 -0.45
CA SER A 370 -5.51 5.63 0.38
C SER A 370 -5.92 4.34 1.10
N ASN A 371 -4.93 3.70 1.73
CA ASN A 371 -5.12 2.40 2.41
C ASN A 371 -5.14 2.52 3.94
N TRP A 372 -4.69 3.65 4.50
CA TRP A 372 -4.65 3.87 5.95
C TRP A 372 -6.06 3.97 6.54
N ASN A 373 -6.24 3.36 7.72
CA ASN A 373 -7.52 3.27 8.43
C ASN A 373 -8.64 2.56 7.65
N GLU A 374 -8.28 1.71 6.67
CA GLU A 374 -9.22 1.04 5.80
C GLU A 374 -9.05 -0.48 5.78
N ILE A 375 -10.14 -1.22 5.70
CA ILE A 375 -10.12 -2.68 5.49
C ILE A 375 -9.54 -3.02 4.10
N PHE A 376 -9.83 -2.20 3.11
CA PHE A 376 -9.32 -2.26 1.74
C PHE A 376 -9.18 -0.84 1.21
N PRO A 377 -8.15 -0.52 0.41
CA PRO A 377 -7.89 0.85 -0.04
C PRO A 377 -9.11 1.57 -0.60
N ALA A 378 -9.24 2.87 -0.31
CA ALA A 378 -10.22 3.76 -0.91
C ALA A 378 -9.86 4.03 -2.39
N VAL A 379 -10.03 2.99 -3.22
CA VAL A 379 -9.52 2.92 -4.60
C VAL A 379 -9.95 4.12 -5.45
N ASP A 380 -11.17 4.61 -5.28
CA ASP A 380 -11.66 5.75 -6.05
C ASP A 380 -10.88 7.03 -5.71
N THR A 381 -10.65 7.26 -4.40
CA THR A 381 -9.86 8.40 -3.93
C THR A 381 -8.43 8.29 -4.44
N ALA A 382 -7.81 7.10 -4.28
CA ALA A 382 -6.47 6.83 -4.76
C ALA A 382 -6.33 7.08 -6.27
N MET A 383 -7.22 6.51 -7.09
CA MET A 383 -7.18 6.63 -8.55
C MET A 383 -7.34 8.08 -9.04
N ILE A 384 -8.23 8.87 -8.41
CA ILE A 384 -8.41 10.29 -8.75
C ILE A 384 -7.17 11.09 -8.34
N ASN A 385 -6.65 10.84 -7.14
CA ASN A 385 -5.45 11.48 -6.60
C ASN A 385 -4.25 11.20 -7.51
N GLU A 386 -3.92 9.93 -7.72
CA GLU A 386 -2.80 9.47 -8.52
C GLU A 386 -2.86 10.00 -9.95
N ARG A 387 -4.01 9.85 -10.62
CA ARG A 387 -4.18 10.31 -11.99
C ARG A 387 -3.88 11.79 -12.15
N ARG A 388 -4.53 12.62 -11.34
CA ARG A 388 -4.40 14.09 -11.45
C ARG A 388 -3.03 14.57 -11.01
N PHE A 389 -2.57 14.13 -9.86
CA PHE A 389 -1.31 14.60 -9.32
C PHE A 389 -0.12 14.20 -10.19
N ILE A 390 -0.11 12.97 -10.72
CA ILE A 390 0.94 12.50 -11.62
C ILE A 390 0.89 13.22 -12.98
N ASP A 391 -0.29 13.50 -13.51
CA ASP A 391 -0.40 14.27 -14.75
C ASP A 391 0.10 15.70 -14.58
N GLU A 392 -0.24 16.38 -13.49
CA GLU A 392 0.29 17.70 -13.18
C GLU A 392 1.80 17.66 -12.90
N ALA A 393 2.31 16.60 -12.27
CA ALA A 393 3.74 16.36 -12.09
C ALA A 393 4.48 16.26 -13.43
N LYS A 394 3.91 15.55 -14.42
CA LYS A 394 4.46 15.46 -15.79
C LYS A 394 4.45 16.83 -16.47
N GLN A 395 3.34 17.58 -16.39
CA GLN A 395 3.21 18.92 -16.97
C GLN A 395 4.23 19.90 -16.37
N ALA A 396 4.40 19.84 -15.05
CA ALA A 396 5.38 20.65 -14.32
C ALA A 396 6.83 20.13 -14.44
N ARG A 397 7.04 18.97 -15.09
CA ARG A 397 8.35 18.32 -15.24
C ARG A 397 9.04 18.05 -13.91
N LEU A 398 8.29 17.57 -12.93
CA LEU A 398 8.85 17.17 -11.65
C LEU A 398 9.88 16.04 -11.81
N LEU A 399 10.71 15.85 -10.80
CA LEU A 399 11.78 14.85 -10.80
C LEU A 399 11.21 13.42 -10.88
N GLY A 400 10.03 13.19 -10.30
CA GLY A 400 9.36 11.90 -10.26
C GLY A 400 8.12 11.87 -9.39
N ILE A 401 7.73 10.64 -9.05
CA ILE A 401 6.73 10.35 -8.02
C ILE A 401 7.35 9.61 -6.85
N PHE A 402 6.69 9.76 -5.70
CA PHE A 402 6.97 9.06 -4.44
C PHE A 402 5.64 8.51 -3.93
N GLN A 403 5.18 7.39 -4.52
CA GLN A 403 3.91 6.74 -4.20
C GLN A 403 3.93 6.21 -2.78
N THR A 404 2.97 6.62 -1.95
CA THR A 404 2.95 6.27 -0.53
C THR A 404 1.91 5.19 -0.20
N VAL A 405 2.29 4.33 0.74
CA VAL A 405 1.44 3.34 1.41
C VAL A 405 1.64 3.54 2.91
N TRP A 406 0.57 3.86 3.64
CA TRP A 406 0.61 4.12 5.07
C TRP A 406 -0.13 3.05 5.88
N HIS A 407 0.32 2.81 7.12
CA HIS A 407 -0.25 1.80 8.03
C HIS A 407 -0.62 2.42 9.39
N ASP A 408 -1.31 3.55 9.39
CA ASP A 408 -1.64 4.33 10.59
C ASP A 408 -2.45 3.53 11.62
N ASP A 409 -3.28 2.59 11.18
CA ASP A 409 -4.08 1.68 12.00
C ASP A 409 -3.32 0.45 12.53
N GLY A 410 -2.14 0.15 11.94
CA GLY A 410 -1.31 -0.98 12.30
C GLY A 410 -1.82 -2.34 11.80
N GLU A 411 -2.88 -2.40 10.99
CA GLU A 411 -3.49 -3.67 10.56
C GLU A 411 -3.71 -3.83 9.05
N THR A 412 -3.54 -2.75 8.27
CA THR A 412 -3.68 -2.82 6.80
C THR A 412 -2.61 -3.74 6.19
N LEU A 413 -2.98 -4.47 5.14
CA LEU A 413 -2.12 -5.45 4.47
C LEU A 413 -1.51 -4.87 3.18
N TYR A 414 -0.21 -5.08 2.95
CA TYR A 414 0.48 -4.64 1.72
C TYR A 414 -0.14 -5.23 0.46
N GLU A 415 -0.56 -6.50 0.50
CA GLU A 415 -1.17 -7.19 -0.64
C GLU A 415 -2.47 -6.52 -1.13
N ALA A 416 -3.17 -5.77 -0.27
CA ALA A 416 -4.34 -4.98 -0.65
C ALA A 416 -4.00 -3.78 -1.55
N THR A 417 -2.76 -3.29 -1.52
CA THR A 417 -2.37 -2.00 -2.12
C THR A 417 -1.91 -2.08 -3.57
N TRP A 418 -1.80 -3.27 -4.15
CA TRP A 418 -1.22 -3.44 -5.49
C TRP A 418 -1.94 -2.67 -6.60
N TYR A 419 -3.27 -2.60 -6.55
CA TYR A 419 -4.02 -1.93 -7.61
C TYR A 419 -3.67 -0.44 -7.73
N PRO A 420 -3.78 0.40 -6.68
CA PRO A 420 -3.35 1.78 -6.73
C PRO A 420 -1.84 1.93 -6.99
N VAL A 421 -0.98 1.15 -6.33
CA VAL A 421 0.48 1.23 -6.54
C VAL A 421 0.87 0.99 -8.01
N LEU A 422 0.26 0.01 -8.67
CA LEU A 422 0.57 -0.29 -10.07
C LEU A 422 -0.09 0.68 -11.04
N TYR A 423 -1.21 1.29 -10.67
CA TYR A 423 -1.77 2.41 -11.43
C TYR A 423 -0.84 3.62 -11.40
N ALA A 424 -0.33 4.00 -10.23
CA ALA A 424 0.66 5.07 -10.11
C ALA A 424 1.94 4.78 -10.90
N ALA A 425 2.42 3.53 -10.88
CA ALA A 425 3.55 3.09 -11.69
C ALA A 425 3.30 3.30 -13.19
N ALA A 426 2.12 2.89 -13.68
CA ALA A 426 1.70 3.08 -15.07
C ALA A 426 1.56 4.56 -15.41
N ALA A 427 0.91 5.35 -14.57
CA ALA A 427 0.71 6.78 -14.77
C ALA A 427 2.04 7.56 -14.84
N ALA A 428 3.02 7.19 -14.01
CA ALA A 428 4.33 7.84 -14.00
C ALA A 428 5.25 7.40 -15.15
N TRP A 429 5.03 6.20 -15.67
CA TRP A 429 5.77 5.72 -16.84
C TRP A 429 5.24 6.30 -18.14
N GLN A 430 3.92 6.25 -18.37
CA GLN A 430 3.26 6.62 -19.62
C GLN A 430 3.27 8.14 -19.84
N SER A 431 3.49 8.57 -21.07
CA SER A 431 3.43 9.99 -21.45
C SER A 431 1.99 10.52 -21.53
N ASN A 432 1.05 9.64 -21.89
CA ASN A 432 -0.36 9.97 -21.99
C ASN A 432 -1.07 9.76 -20.64
N ASP A 433 -2.25 10.36 -20.50
CA ASP A 433 -3.17 10.05 -19.40
C ASP A 433 -3.53 8.56 -19.41
N VAL A 434 -3.48 7.93 -18.24
CA VAL A 434 -3.85 6.52 -18.07
C VAL A 434 -5.33 6.44 -17.76
N SER A 435 -6.12 5.96 -18.73
CA SER A 435 -7.55 5.71 -18.49
C SER A 435 -7.72 4.63 -17.42
N PRO A 436 -8.49 4.90 -16.33
CA PRO A 436 -8.84 3.90 -15.33
C PRO A 436 -9.49 2.64 -15.94
N GLU A 437 -10.35 2.81 -16.95
CA GLU A 437 -11.04 1.70 -17.62
C GLU A 437 -10.06 0.82 -18.40
N ARG A 438 -9.08 1.46 -19.05
CA ARG A 438 -8.02 0.71 -19.76
C ARG A 438 -7.12 -0.03 -18.79
N PHE A 439 -6.71 0.60 -17.73
CA PHE A 439 -5.92 -0.03 -16.67
C PHE A 439 -6.69 -1.22 -16.06
N ALA A 440 -7.97 -1.04 -15.74
CA ALA A 440 -8.82 -2.11 -15.22
C ALA A 440 -8.94 -3.30 -16.18
N ALA A 441 -8.96 -3.07 -17.48
CA ALA A 441 -8.99 -4.13 -18.49
C ALA A 441 -7.65 -4.89 -18.60
N ASP A 442 -6.53 -4.20 -18.37
CA ASP A 442 -5.18 -4.78 -18.55
C ASP A 442 -4.62 -5.41 -17.27
N PHE A 443 -5.01 -4.90 -16.10
CA PHE A 443 -4.48 -5.29 -14.80
C PHE A 443 -4.58 -6.81 -14.50
N PRO A 444 -5.72 -7.50 -14.74
CA PRO A 444 -5.82 -8.93 -14.45
C PRO A 444 -4.81 -9.78 -15.21
N SER A 445 -4.61 -9.48 -16.48
CA SER A 445 -3.62 -10.19 -17.30
C SER A 445 -2.19 -9.85 -16.91
N ALA A 446 -1.92 -8.55 -16.70
CA ALA A 446 -0.58 -8.08 -16.35
C ALA A 446 -0.15 -8.54 -14.96
N PHE A 447 -1.04 -8.47 -13.95
CA PHE A 447 -0.72 -8.78 -12.56
C PHE A 447 -1.02 -10.24 -12.20
N PHE A 448 -2.24 -10.70 -12.33
CA PHE A 448 -2.63 -12.07 -11.96
C PHE A 448 -2.30 -13.13 -13.02
N GLY A 449 -2.00 -12.73 -14.25
CA GLY A 449 -1.73 -13.65 -15.35
C GLY A 449 -3.00 -14.34 -15.88
N VAL A 450 -4.16 -13.74 -15.71
CA VAL A 450 -5.46 -14.28 -16.15
C VAL A 450 -6.21 -13.28 -17.03
N ASP A 451 -6.93 -13.78 -18.01
CA ASP A 451 -7.83 -12.99 -18.85
C ASP A 451 -9.24 -13.04 -18.21
N ASP A 452 -9.38 -12.40 -17.05
CA ASP A 452 -10.60 -12.36 -16.26
C ASP A 452 -10.82 -10.96 -15.68
N ALA A 453 -11.68 -10.18 -16.32
CA ALA A 453 -12.05 -8.83 -15.86
C ALA A 453 -12.70 -8.83 -14.46
N GLY A 454 -13.12 -9.98 -13.94
CA GLY A 454 -13.68 -10.12 -12.60
C GLY A 454 -12.76 -9.63 -11.49
N TYR A 455 -11.42 -9.72 -11.66
CA TYR A 455 -10.48 -9.21 -10.66
C TYR A 455 -10.54 -7.68 -10.50
N SER A 456 -10.56 -6.94 -11.59
CA SER A 456 -10.72 -5.48 -11.52
C SER A 456 -12.13 -5.07 -11.10
N SER A 457 -13.15 -5.86 -11.48
CA SER A 457 -14.51 -5.64 -11.01
C SER A 457 -14.61 -5.82 -9.49
N ASP A 458 -13.89 -6.77 -8.91
CA ASP A 458 -13.86 -7.00 -7.46
C ASP A 458 -13.15 -5.87 -6.71
N VAL A 459 -12.04 -5.36 -7.23
CA VAL A 459 -11.40 -4.16 -6.67
C VAL A 459 -12.38 -2.98 -6.65
N ASN A 460 -13.10 -2.75 -7.74
CA ASN A 460 -14.11 -1.70 -7.81
C ASN A 460 -15.30 -1.95 -6.87
N ALA A 461 -15.71 -3.22 -6.70
CA ALA A 461 -16.77 -3.60 -5.77
C ALA A 461 -16.36 -3.32 -4.31
N LEU A 462 -15.14 -3.71 -3.92
CA LEU A 462 -14.62 -3.42 -2.58
C LEU A 462 -14.53 -1.90 -2.32
N GLY A 463 -14.06 -1.11 -3.29
CA GLY A 463 -14.14 0.35 -3.23
C GLY A 463 -15.59 0.88 -3.18
N GLY A 464 -16.53 0.20 -3.86
CA GLY A 464 -17.95 0.50 -3.81
C GLY A 464 -18.57 0.26 -2.44
N VAL A 465 -18.17 -0.82 -1.76
CA VAL A 465 -18.57 -1.12 -0.38
C VAL A 465 -18.15 0.01 0.56
N LEU A 466 -16.90 0.45 0.46
CA LEU A 466 -16.36 1.56 1.24
C LEU A 466 -17.23 2.81 1.10
N ARG A 467 -17.53 3.23 -0.14
CA ARG A 467 -18.40 4.39 -0.40
C ARG A 467 -19.80 4.28 0.22
N ARG A 468 -20.33 3.08 0.37
CA ARG A 468 -21.65 2.86 1.01
C ARG A 468 -21.57 2.92 2.52
N LEU A 469 -20.45 2.46 3.09
CA LEU A 469 -20.21 2.45 4.53
C LEU A 469 -19.86 3.82 5.09
N GLU A 470 -19.35 4.71 4.26
CA GLU A 470 -18.92 6.04 4.64
C GLU A 470 -20.01 7.10 4.37
N PRO A 471 -20.89 7.37 5.34
CA PRO A 471 -21.55 8.67 5.34
C PRO A 471 -20.47 9.75 5.41
N PRO A 472 -20.72 10.96 4.86
CA PRO A 472 -19.70 12.03 4.74
C PRO A 472 -18.97 12.39 6.03
N GLU A 473 -19.50 11.98 7.17
CA GLU A 473 -18.93 12.22 8.50
C GLU A 473 -17.85 11.20 8.94
N LEU A 474 -17.67 10.09 8.18
CA LEU A 474 -16.81 8.96 8.56
C LEU A 474 -15.78 8.62 7.48
N TYR A 475 -15.30 9.61 6.75
CA TYR A 475 -14.32 9.44 5.69
C TYR A 475 -13.08 8.64 6.16
N GLU A 476 -12.68 7.63 5.39
CA GLU A 476 -11.48 6.79 5.60
C GLU A 476 -11.37 6.15 7.01
N GLN A 477 -12.41 5.41 7.46
CA GLN A 477 -12.42 4.79 8.79
C GLN A 477 -13.11 3.42 8.86
N THR A 478 -13.05 2.60 7.82
CA THR A 478 -13.75 1.30 7.84
C THR A 478 -13.16 0.32 8.85
N ASP A 479 -11.88 0.41 9.19
CA ASP A 479 -11.27 -0.35 10.28
C ASP A 479 -11.86 0.06 11.64
N SER A 480 -11.98 1.36 11.91
CA SER A 480 -12.60 1.87 13.13
C SER A 480 -14.05 1.41 13.26
N LEU A 481 -14.82 1.40 12.16
CA LEU A 481 -16.17 0.85 12.14
C LEU A 481 -16.19 -0.65 12.39
N PHE A 482 -15.20 -1.39 11.89
CA PHE A 482 -15.10 -2.83 12.11
C PHE A 482 -14.92 -3.17 13.59
N TRP A 483 -14.21 -2.35 14.34
CA TRP A 483 -13.99 -2.52 15.77
C TRP A 483 -15.01 -1.80 16.65
N ALA A 484 -15.79 -0.86 16.10
CA ALA A 484 -16.76 -0.10 16.86
C ALA A 484 -17.84 -0.98 17.50
N ASP A 485 -18.27 -0.60 18.70
CA ASP A 485 -19.42 -1.23 19.34
C ASP A 485 -20.71 -0.88 18.61
N ALA A 486 -21.34 -1.88 17.98
CA ALA A 486 -22.60 -1.73 17.25
C ALA A 486 -23.78 -1.34 18.15
N PHE A 487 -23.66 -1.50 19.46
CA PHE A 487 -24.66 -1.08 20.43
C PHE A 487 -24.42 0.35 20.96
N ASN A 488 -23.32 1.01 20.59
CA ASN A 488 -23.16 2.43 20.85
C ASN A 488 -24.22 3.24 20.09
N ALA A 489 -24.95 4.10 20.79
CA ALA A 489 -26.08 4.83 20.23
C ALA A 489 -25.70 5.76 19.07
N GLY A 490 -24.53 6.43 19.17
CA GLY A 490 -24.04 7.35 18.13
C GLY A 490 -23.66 6.60 16.85
N VAL A 491 -22.87 5.53 16.98
CA VAL A 491 -22.45 4.68 15.84
C VAL A 491 -23.67 4.02 15.19
N ALA A 492 -24.59 3.50 15.99
CA ALA A 492 -25.81 2.88 15.49
C ALA A 492 -26.71 3.86 14.72
N ALA A 493 -26.83 5.11 15.20
CA ALA A 493 -27.61 6.15 14.51
C ALA A 493 -26.99 6.54 13.16
N THR A 494 -25.66 6.53 13.07
CA THR A 494 -24.94 6.76 11.81
C THR A 494 -25.15 5.59 10.84
N MET A 495 -24.95 4.37 11.31
CA MET A 495 -25.07 3.17 10.48
C MET A 495 -26.52 2.83 10.08
N ALA A 496 -27.51 3.37 10.77
CA ALA A 496 -28.92 3.26 10.37
C ALA A 496 -29.22 4.00 9.05
N LYS A 497 -28.34 4.88 8.60
CA LYS A 497 -28.45 5.59 7.30
C LYS A 497 -27.86 4.78 6.13
N VAL A 498 -27.14 3.70 6.40
CA VAL A 498 -26.44 2.88 5.42
C VAL A 498 -27.32 1.72 4.97
N ASP A 499 -27.35 1.44 3.67
CA ASP A 499 -27.96 0.20 3.15
C ASP A 499 -27.03 -0.99 3.39
N LEU A 500 -27.04 -1.48 4.64
CA LEU A 500 -26.21 -2.62 5.08
C LEU A 500 -26.47 -3.89 4.27
N ARG A 501 -27.71 -4.06 3.74
CA ARG A 501 -28.01 -5.21 2.89
C ARG A 501 -27.29 -5.11 1.54
N ALA A 502 -27.27 -3.95 0.93
CA ALA A 502 -26.52 -3.74 -0.31
C ALA A 502 -25.00 -3.93 -0.10
N VAL A 503 -24.45 -3.44 1.02
CA VAL A 503 -23.06 -3.69 1.42
C VAL A 503 -22.76 -5.19 1.48
N ARG A 504 -23.58 -5.97 2.18
CA ARG A 504 -23.40 -7.43 2.31
C ARG A 504 -23.47 -8.13 0.97
N LEU A 505 -24.49 -7.86 0.16
CA LEU A 505 -24.65 -8.50 -1.15
C LEU A 505 -23.46 -8.23 -2.08
N GLU A 506 -22.89 -7.05 -2.03
CA GLU A 506 -21.71 -6.69 -2.81
C GLU A 506 -20.45 -7.41 -2.29
N ALA A 507 -20.25 -7.44 -0.97
CA ALA A 507 -19.16 -8.17 -0.33
C ALA A 507 -19.25 -9.69 -0.58
N GLU A 508 -20.42 -10.32 -0.33
CA GLU A 508 -20.69 -11.73 -0.59
C GLU A 508 -20.44 -12.12 -2.05
N SER A 509 -20.73 -11.21 -2.99
CA SER A 509 -20.45 -11.41 -4.42
C SER A 509 -18.95 -11.52 -4.72
N VAL A 510 -18.10 -10.74 -4.04
CA VAL A 510 -16.64 -10.84 -4.14
C VAL A 510 -16.15 -12.12 -3.45
N GLU A 511 -16.68 -12.45 -2.27
CA GLU A 511 -16.37 -13.68 -1.55
C GLU A 511 -16.59 -14.91 -2.42
N GLU A 512 -17.77 -15.03 -3.05
CA GLU A 512 -18.11 -16.14 -3.92
C GLU A 512 -17.13 -16.30 -5.08
N ARG A 513 -16.78 -15.20 -5.76
CA ARG A 513 -15.83 -15.24 -6.88
C ARG A 513 -14.41 -15.57 -6.45
N ARG A 514 -13.98 -15.16 -5.26
CA ARG A 514 -12.59 -15.31 -4.78
C ARG A 514 -12.38 -16.51 -3.86
N TYR A 515 -13.42 -17.20 -3.41
CA TYR A 515 -13.35 -18.29 -2.42
C TYR A 515 -12.36 -19.41 -2.80
N PHE A 516 -12.34 -19.84 -4.06
CA PHE A 516 -11.42 -20.84 -4.61
C PHE A 516 -10.49 -20.25 -5.67
N SER A 517 -10.26 -18.94 -5.62
CA SER A 517 -9.46 -18.28 -6.64
C SER A 517 -7.98 -18.42 -6.34
N GLU A 518 -7.28 -19.16 -7.20
CA GLU A 518 -5.82 -19.31 -7.15
C GLU A 518 -5.25 -18.89 -8.52
N PRO A 519 -5.09 -17.60 -8.79
CA PRO A 519 -4.47 -17.16 -10.03
C PRO A 519 -3.01 -17.63 -10.07
N PRO A 520 -2.42 -17.80 -11.28
CA PRO A 520 -1.06 -18.29 -11.44
C PRO A 520 0.01 -17.34 -10.87
N LEU A 521 -0.31 -16.07 -10.71
CA LEU A 521 0.55 -15.04 -10.14
C LEU A 521 -0.20 -14.33 -9.02
N HIS A 522 0.51 -13.87 -7.99
CA HIS A 522 -0.02 -13.05 -6.90
C HIS A 522 -1.29 -13.60 -6.22
N ALA A 523 -1.32 -14.92 -5.98
CA ALA A 523 -2.49 -15.58 -5.37
C ALA A 523 -2.84 -15.01 -3.98
N ASN A 524 -1.86 -14.47 -3.23
CA ASN A 524 -2.13 -13.87 -1.93
C ASN A 524 -2.86 -12.53 -2.05
N ALA A 525 -2.62 -11.73 -3.07
CA ALA A 525 -3.42 -10.54 -3.32
C ALA A 525 -4.90 -10.90 -3.57
N ALA A 526 -5.17 -11.97 -4.34
CA ALA A 526 -6.52 -12.47 -4.52
C ALA A 526 -7.14 -12.98 -3.19
N PHE A 527 -6.34 -13.62 -2.33
CA PHE A 527 -6.79 -14.04 -1.00
C PHE A 527 -7.09 -12.85 -0.09
N VAL A 528 -6.30 -11.77 -0.16
CA VAL A 528 -6.56 -10.54 0.62
C VAL A 528 -7.83 -9.84 0.14
N MET A 529 -8.15 -9.86 -1.16
CA MET A 529 -9.45 -9.38 -1.66
C MET A 529 -10.62 -10.20 -1.06
N PHE A 530 -10.49 -11.53 -1.00
CA PHE A 530 -11.46 -12.40 -0.33
C PHE A 530 -11.61 -12.04 1.15
N LEU A 531 -10.49 -11.89 1.87
CA LEU A 531 -10.50 -11.52 3.29
C LEU A 531 -11.14 -10.15 3.54
N ALA A 532 -10.85 -9.16 2.69
CA ALA A 532 -11.46 -7.83 2.78
C ALA A 532 -12.99 -7.90 2.61
N ALA A 533 -13.46 -8.68 1.64
CA ALA A 533 -14.89 -8.92 1.44
C ALA A 533 -15.54 -9.56 2.68
N ARG A 534 -14.90 -10.59 3.26
CA ARG A 534 -15.35 -11.22 4.51
C ARG A 534 -15.41 -10.25 5.68
N ARG A 535 -14.42 -9.37 5.82
CA ARG A 535 -14.42 -8.34 6.87
C ARG A 535 -15.54 -7.31 6.65
N TYR A 536 -15.80 -6.90 5.41
CA TYR A 536 -16.91 -6.00 5.09
C TYR A 536 -18.28 -6.64 5.33
N ASP A 537 -18.48 -7.91 4.96
CA ASP A 537 -19.72 -8.64 5.27
C ASP A 537 -19.94 -8.70 6.79
N ALA A 538 -18.93 -9.12 7.55
CA ALA A 538 -19.00 -9.19 9.01
C ALA A 538 -19.26 -7.82 9.65
N LEU A 539 -18.66 -6.73 9.12
CA LEU A 539 -18.91 -5.37 9.58
C LEU A 539 -20.38 -4.99 9.40
N ALA A 540 -20.92 -5.17 8.21
CA ALA A 540 -22.32 -4.82 7.93
C ALA A 540 -23.30 -5.71 8.70
N ARG A 541 -23.02 -7.03 8.78
CA ARG A 541 -23.79 -8.02 9.56
C ARG A 541 -23.87 -7.65 11.03
N LYS A 542 -22.77 -7.21 11.63
CA LYS A 542 -22.71 -6.76 13.02
C LYS A 542 -23.76 -5.67 13.31
N PHE A 543 -23.86 -4.67 12.46
CA PHE A 543 -24.83 -3.57 12.63
C PHE A 543 -26.28 -4.02 12.35
N GLN A 544 -26.50 -4.93 11.41
CA GLN A 544 -27.83 -5.55 11.21
C GLN A 544 -28.25 -6.31 12.46
N ILE A 545 -27.38 -7.17 13.00
CA ILE A 545 -27.64 -7.92 14.24
C ILE A 545 -27.96 -6.97 15.40
N ALA A 546 -27.19 -5.90 15.57
CA ALA A 546 -27.47 -4.94 16.64
C ALA A 546 -28.84 -4.26 16.49
N SER A 547 -29.27 -3.96 15.27
CA SER A 547 -30.60 -3.43 14.99
C SER A 547 -31.71 -4.44 15.28
N GLU A 548 -31.54 -5.69 14.87
CA GLU A 548 -32.49 -6.77 15.11
C GLU A 548 -32.63 -7.08 16.60
N VAL A 549 -31.53 -7.13 17.34
CA VAL A 549 -31.53 -7.33 18.80
C VAL A 549 -32.29 -6.22 19.50
N ARG A 550 -32.10 -4.95 19.08
CA ARG A 550 -32.86 -3.84 19.65
C ARG A 550 -34.36 -4.00 19.41
N ALA A 551 -34.76 -4.39 18.20
CA ALA A 551 -36.17 -4.60 17.85
C ALA A 551 -36.76 -5.77 18.64
N MET A 552 -36.06 -6.93 18.68
CA MET A 552 -36.52 -8.10 19.44
C MET A 552 -36.61 -7.85 20.92
N TYR A 553 -35.62 -7.12 21.50
CA TYR A 553 -35.66 -6.81 22.92
C TYR A 553 -36.79 -5.81 23.26
N ALA A 554 -37.07 -4.86 22.38
CA ALA A 554 -38.23 -3.96 22.53
C ALA A 554 -39.55 -4.75 22.46
N ASP A 555 -39.64 -5.72 21.57
CA ASP A 555 -40.79 -6.63 21.48
C ASP A 555 -40.95 -7.45 22.78
N ALA A 556 -39.86 -8.06 23.27
CA ALA A 556 -39.83 -8.76 24.56
C ALA A 556 -40.30 -7.89 25.73
N LEU A 557 -39.83 -6.62 25.78
CA LEU A 557 -40.27 -5.65 26.80
C LEU A 557 -41.77 -5.35 26.73
N SER A 558 -42.33 -5.23 25.52
CA SER A 558 -43.76 -4.94 25.32
C SER A 558 -44.68 -6.09 25.75
N HIS A 559 -44.20 -7.34 25.66
CA HIS A 559 -44.93 -8.55 25.99
C HIS A 559 -44.57 -9.16 27.37
N ALA A 560 -43.70 -8.50 28.14
CA ALA A 560 -43.17 -9.04 29.37
C ALA A 560 -44.25 -9.43 30.42
N HIS A 561 -45.42 -8.76 30.38
CA HIS A 561 -46.49 -8.96 31.37
C HIS A 561 -47.64 -9.86 30.87
N ASP A 562 -47.83 -10.01 29.57
CA ASP A 562 -49.02 -10.66 28.98
C ASP A 562 -48.71 -11.85 28.09
N ASP A 563 -47.52 -11.93 27.49
CA ASP A 563 -47.08 -13.05 26.63
C ASP A 563 -45.67 -13.54 26.96
N ARG A 564 -45.64 -14.48 27.93
CA ARG A 564 -44.36 -15.08 28.38
C ARG A 564 -43.66 -15.87 27.28
N GLU A 565 -44.39 -16.50 26.36
CA GLU A 565 -43.79 -17.33 25.31
C GLU A 565 -43.05 -16.47 24.30
N THR A 566 -43.66 -15.38 23.83
CA THR A 566 -43.05 -14.39 22.95
C THR A 566 -41.82 -13.77 23.61
N THR A 567 -41.93 -13.32 24.85
CA THR A 567 -40.80 -12.75 25.60
C THR A 567 -39.60 -13.70 25.68
N LEU A 568 -39.80 -14.94 26.05
CA LEU A 568 -38.73 -15.95 26.15
C LEU A 568 -38.15 -16.35 24.79
N ARG A 569 -38.94 -16.33 23.73
CA ARG A 569 -38.51 -16.54 22.35
C ARG A 569 -37.53 -15.42 21.95
N ASP A 570 -37.88 -14.17 22.16
CA ASP A 570 -37.11 -13.02 21.72
C ASP A 570 -35.80 -12.87 22.51
N LEU A 571 -35.83 -13.15 23.83
CA LEU A 571 -34.60 -13.20 24.64
C LEU A 571 -33.63 -14.29 24.16
N ARG A 572 -34.13 -15.45 23.77
CA ARG A 572 -33.30 -16.53 23.20
C ARG A 572 -32.68 -16.11 21.86
N TRP A 573 -33.41 -15.39 20.99
CA TRP A 573 -32.89 -14.88 19.73
C TRP A 573 -31.84 -13.78 19.97
N CYS A 574 -32.07 -12.87 20.91
CA CYS A 574 -31.06 -11.86 21.28
C CYS A 574 -29.74 -12.53 21.71
N ARG A 575 -29.82 -13.59 22.53
CA ARG A 575 -28.66 -14.39 22.93
C ARG A 575 -27.99 -15.10 21.73
N TYR A 576 -28.78 -15.72 20.86
CA TYR A 576 -28.31 -16.43 19.68
C TYR A 576 -27.52 -15.51 18.75
N TRP A 577 -28.01 -14.31 18.50
CA TRP A 577 -27.32 -13.33 17.67
C TRP A 577 -25.96 -12.89 18.25
N MET A 578 -25.77 -12.94 19.53
CA MET A 578 -24.44 -12.67 20.15
C MET A 578 -23.47 -13.82 19.83
N TRP A 579 -23.91 -15.07 19.81
CA TRP A 579 -23.07 -16.18 19.38
C TRP A 579 -22.67 -16.07 17.90
N GLU A 580 -23.54 -15.60 17.04
CA GLU A 580 -23.23 -15.31 15.64
C GLU A 580 -22.14 -14.23 15.48
N LEU A 581 -22.17 -13.19 16.32
CA LEU A 581 -21.11 -12.17 16.33
C LEU A 581 -19.76 -12.73 16.81
N ARG A 582 -19.76 -13.55 17.85
CA ARG A 582 -18.55 -14.25 18.30
C ARG A 582 -17.95 -15.06 17.17
N ASP A 583 -18.75 -15.91 16.53
CA ASP A 583 -18.30 -16.82 15.47
C ASP A 583 -17.70 -16.05 14.30
N ALA A 584 -18.30 -14.92 13.92
CA ALA A 584 -17.77 -14.07 12.85
C ALA A 584 -16.33 -13.58 13.14
N TYR A 585 -16.03 -13.14 14.36
CA TYR A 585 -14.67 -12.70 14.71
C TYR A 585 -13.69 -13.89 14.86
N GLU A 586 -14.14 -15.00 15.44
CA GLU A 586 -13.33 -16.23 15.57
C GLU A 586 -12.96 -16.84 14.22
N GLU A 587 -13.85 -16.78 13.22
CA GLU A 587 -13.58 -17.25 11.85
C GLU A 587 -12.60 -16.32 11.10
N LEU A 588 -12.68 -15.01 11.32
CA LEU A 588 -11.83 -14.03 10.63
C LEU A 588 -10.40 -14.02 11.15
N ALA A 589 -10.18 -14.22 12.44
CA ALA A 589 -8.86 -14.15 13.06
C ALA A 589 -7.80 -15.05 12.39
N PRO A 590 -8.03 -16.36 12.12
CA PRO A 590 -7.06 -17.20 11.44
C PRO A 590 -6.86 -16.83 9.96
N LEU A 591 -7.87 -16.29 9.27
CA LEU A 591 -7.74 -15.82 7.89
C LEU A 591 -6.83 -14.57 7.84
N TYR A 592 -7.03 -13.64 8.76
CA TYR A 592 -6.18 -12.46 8.91
C TYR A 592 -4.74 -12.86 9.26
N ALA A 593 -4.56 -13.77 10.22
CA ALA A 593 -3.22 -14.26 10.59
C ALA A 593 -2.50 -14.94 9.41
N ARG A 594 -3.21 -15.66 8.54
CA ARG A 594 -2.66 -16.24 7.32
C ARG A 594 -2.17 -15.15 6.37
N ALA A 595 -2.99 -14.13 6.09
CA ALA A 595 -2.63 -13.02 5.22
C ALA A 595 -1.42 -12.25 5.77
N TRP A 596 -1.44 -11.91 7.05
CA TRP A 596 -0.34 -11.21 7.71
C TRP A 596 0.99 -11.96 7.62
N ARG A 597 1.03 -13.26 7.96
CA ARG A 597 2.25 -14.07 7.95
C ARG A 597 2.86 -14.30 6.58
N TYR A 598 2.08 -14.11 5.53
CA TYR A 598 2.62 -14.13 4.18
C TYR A 598 3.57 -12.95 3.95
N GLU A 599 3.17 -11.77 4.38
CA GLU A 599 3.87 -10.53 4.06
C GLU A 599 4.71 -9.98 5.21
N SER A 600 4.26 -10.13 6.45
CA SER A 600 4.81 -9.42 7.61
C SER A 600 5.35 -10.36 8.68
N ARG A 601 6.27 -9.82 9.52
CA ARG A 601 6.80 -10.46 10.72
C ARG A 601 5.74 -10.54 11.80
N ASP A 602 5.91 -11.46 12.77
CA ASP A 602 4.91 -11.72 13.81
C ASP A 602 4.84 -10.63 14.92
N GLY A 603 5.80 -9.68 14.95
CA GLY A 603 5.93 -8.75 16.08
C GLY A 603 4.68 -7.96 16.46
N HIS A 604 3.88 -7.56 15.50
CA HIS A 604 2.63 -6.81 15.73
C HIS A 604 1.36 -7.67 15.60
N LEU A 605 1.47 -8.88 15.06
CA LEU A 605 0.33 -9.76 14.82
C LEU A 605 -0.45 -10.10 16.09
N ALA A 606 0.26 -10.32 17.21
CA ALA A 606 -0.38 -10.69 18.47
C ALA A 606 -1.37 -9.62 18.95
N SER A 607 -1.01 -8.34 18.85
CA SER A 607 -1.91 -7.23 19.21
C SER A 607 -3.10 -7.10 18.28
N ASN A 608 -2.92 -7.37 16.98
CA ASN A 608 -4.04 -7.37 16.04
C ASN A 608 -5.00 -8.53 16.30
N LEU A 609 -4.49 -9.74 16.56
CA LEU A 609 -5.34 -10.90 16.89
C LEU A 609 -6.06 -10.71 18.23
N GLU A 610 -5.46 -10.01 19.19
CA GLU A 610 -6.12 -9.66 20.45
C GLU A 610 -7.38 -8.82 20.23
N ARG A 611 -7.41 -7.93 19.24
CA ARG A 611 -8.62 -7.16 18.87
C ARG A 611 -9.77 -8.09 18.46
N TYR A 612 -9.50 -9.15 17.67
CA TYR A 612 -10.51 -10.16 17.30
C TYR A 612 -11.01 -10.93 18.52
N HIS A 613 -10.10 -11.34 19.41
CA HIS A 613 -10.46 -12.06 20.63
C HIS A 613 -11.29 -11.19 21.59
N LEU A 614 -10.93 -9.93 21.77
CA LEU A 614 -11.70 -9.00 22.59
C LEU A 614 -13.11 -8.75 22.03
N ALA A 615 -13.24 -8.63 20.70
CA ALA A 615 -14.55 -8.46 20.07
C ALA A 615 -15.42 -9.72 20.21
N ALA A 616 -14.84 -10.91 20.06
CA ALA A 616 -15.53 -12.18 20.32
C ALA A 616 -15.91 -12.33 21.79
N GLN A 617 -15.01 -11.98 22.72
CA GLN A 617 -15.26 -12.02 24.16
C GLN A 617 -16.41 -11.09 24.56
N GLN A 618 -16.45 -9.86 24.01
CA GLN A 618 -17.56 -8.93 24.26
C GLN A 618 -18.91 -9.52 23.81
N ALA A 619 -18.93 -10.23 22.69
CA ALA A 619 -20.16 -10.92 22.24
C ALA A 619 -20.57 -12.04 23.19
N ILE A 620 -19.63 -12.82 23.74
CA ILE A 620 -19.89 -13.85 24.77
C ILE A 620 -20.50 -13.20 26.02
N GLU A 621 -19.89 -12.15 26.54
CA GLU A 621 -20.36 -11.43 27.74
C GLU A 621 -21.79 -10.90 27.58
N ARG A 622 -22.14 -10.44 26.37
CA ARG A 622 -23.49 -10.02 26.03
C ARG A 622 -24.47 -11.21 25.94
N ALA A 623 -24.04 -12.34 25.37
CA ALA A 623 -24.85 -13.54 25.37
C ALA A 623 -25.18 -13.99 26.80
N ASP A 624 -24.21 -13.94 27.71
CA ASP A 624 -24.41 -14.27 29.12
C ASP A 624 -25.29 -13.23 29.85
N ALA A 625 -25.21 -11.95 29.46
CA ALA A 625 -26.10 -10.91 29.98
C ALA A 625 -27.56 -11.14 29.59
N PHE A 626 -27.83 -11.57 28.35
CA PHE A 626 -29.17 -11.97 27.92
C PHE A 626 -29.65 -13.23 28.65
N GLU A 627 -28.77 -14.21 28.91
CA GLU A 627 -29.13 -15.38 29.72
C GLU A 627 -29.51 -14.95 31.15
N ARG A 628 -28.75 -14.08 31.81
CA ARG A 628 -29.07 -13.53 33.13
C ARG A 628 -30.42 -12.81 33.13
N ALA A 629 -30.66 -11.95 32.13
CA ALA A 629 -31.93 -11.25 31.96
C ALA A 629 -33.09 -12.24 31.79
N THR A 630 -32.87 -13.34 31.06
CA THR A 630 -33.84 -14.43 30.91
C THR A 630 -34.16 -15.09 32.25
N GLN A 631 -33.16 -15.42 33.07
CA GLN A 631 -33.32 -16.01 34.39
C GLN A 631 -34.03 -15.03 35.37
N GLU A 632 -33.66 -13.74 35.36
CA GLU A 632 -34.35 -12.72 36.15
C GLU A 632 -35.85 -12.63 35.77
N TYR A 633 -36.14 -12.62 34.44
CA TYR A 633 -37.50 -12.59 33.94
C TYR A 633 -38.32 -13.81 34.39
N LEU A 634 -37.73 -15.00 34.37
CA LEU A 634 -38.40 -16.22 34.82
C LEU A 634 -38.84 -16.18 36.29
N HIS A 635 -38.16 -15.40 37.15
CA HIS A 635 -38.43 -15.23 38.54
C HIS A 635 -39.32 -14.01 38.88
N SER A 636 -39.16 -12.91 38.16
CA SER A 636 -39.78 -11.62 38.46
C SER A 636 -40.88 -11.16 37.51
N THR A 637 -40.99 -11.80 36.34
CA THR A 637 -41.84 -11.39 35.19
C THR A 637 -41.59 -9.93 34.72
N THR A 638 -40.41 -9.39 35.04
CA THR A 638 -39.99 -8.04 34.64
C THR A 638 -38.67 -8.10 33.89
N LEU A 639 -38.50 -7.23 32.89
CA LEU A 639 -37.25 -7.10 32.14
C LEU A 639 -36.64 -5.72 32.41
N PRO A 640 -35.32 -5.61 32.63
CA PRO A 640 -34.63 -4.34 32.65
C PRO A 640 -34.59 -3.70 31.26
N PRO A 641 -34.33 -2.38 31.13
CA PRO A 641 -34.02 -1.77 29.85
C PRO A 641 -32.80 -2.40 29.17
N LEU A 642 -32.77 -2.40 27.82
CA LEU A 642 -31.69 -3.05 27.05
C LEU A 642 -30.29 -2.53 27.40
N ASP A 643 -30.15 -1.22 27.57
CA ASP A 643 -28.89 -0.58 27.97
C ASP A 643 -28.38 -1.08 29.34
N VAL A 644 -29.27 -1.38 30.27
CA VAL A 644 -28.93 -1.99 31.55
C VAL A 644 -28.40 -3.41 31.37
N VAL A 645 -29.02 -4.20 30.47
CA VAL A 645 -28.56 -5.57 30.17
C VAL A 645 -27.17 -5.53 29.53
N LEU A 646 -26.99 -4.68 28.52
CA LEU A 646 -25.72 -4.56 27.79
C LEU A 646 -24.58 -4.02 28.67
N ASN A 647 -24.88 -3.09 29.58
CA ASN A 647 -23.87 -2.53 30.50
C ASN A 647 -23.50 -3.49 31.65
N ARG A 648 -24.35 -4.47 31.98
CA ARG A 648 -24.02 -5.55 32.93
C ARG A 648 -23.03 -6.57 32.35
N ALA A 649 -22.77 -6.51 31.05
CA ALA A 649 -21.76 -7.33 30.41
C ALA A 649 -20.32 -6.81 30.70
N ASN A 650 -20.20 -5.55 31.09
CA ASN A 650 -18.92 -4.95 31.53
C ASN A 650 -18.99 -4.70 33.04
N PRO A 651 -18.34 -5.51 33.91
CA PRO A 651 -18.21 -5.24 35.32
C PRO A 651 -17.30 -4.04 35.60
#